data_e2a7fd597d4759eefb33d7b32db2dd07
#
_entry.id   e2a7fd597d4759eefb33d7b32db2dd07
#
_cell.length_a   1.000
_cell.length_b   1.000
_cell.length_c   1.000
_cell.angle_alpha   90.00
_cell.angle_beta   90.00
_cell.angle_gamma   90.00
#
_symmetry.space_group_name_H-M   'P 1'
#
loop_
_entity.id
_entity.type
_entity.pdbx_description
1 polymer ?
#
loop_
_entity_poly.entity_id
_entity_poly.type
_entity_poly.pdbx_seq_one_letter_code
_entity_poly.pdbx_strand_id
1 'polypeptide(L)'
;KVCEHLHVLLDGHHRAINDAEATAGIMLKMFAELEKRGITTSEQLNTAAGSIATGETYHIIIFAKNKQGLFNLYKLVSESHLNYFKRRPRIPRSLLNKLRDGLILGSACEAGELYRAIVNRESDEHIRRIAEFYDFLEVQPIGNNAFMIREGKVSGEKELQDFNKYIIELGERMGKPVVATGDVHFLRKRDECFRRIIMAGQGFEDADNQPPLYYRTTQEMLDEFSYLSPEKAHEIVIDNTRKIADMCTPMESFPRDRLYTPKMEGAEEEIRAMAMEKAHRIYGDVLPEIVEKRLDKELNAIIKHGFAVLYLIAHKVVNKSLSDGYLVGSRGSVGSSFAATMSDITEVNPLPPHYVCPNCRYSDFNVDTEKYGCGFDLPRIPCPKCGTEMDRQGFDIPFEVFMGFNGDKAPDIDLNFSGVYQPVIHKYIEELFGHDNVFRAGTIAGVADKTAIGYVLKYCQERGITVSNAEKQRLASGIIDVKRTTGQHPAGMVVMPKEYQIYEFTPIQYPSNDATKGVITTHFDFNSLHDTLLKLDILGHDDPTTIKMLEKLTGIDARSIPLDDPAVMSLFLSTEALGVSAQELGTPVGTFGIPEFGTKFVRKMLVETKPVSFADLVRISGLSHGTDVWTNNAQVLVDTGVAKLPELICTREDIMNKLIHKGAPESIAFKTMETVRKGRKMTEEMEQAMVDVDMPQWFIDSCHKIKYMFPKAHAAAYVTMALRIAYFKVHYPQAYYIAYFTVRADDFDISLMQGGVESIRAQIEELYAKTDLNAREKGILTMLELALEMKLRGLDFSNIDIYKSAATDFLPEGENIIRPPLNAIAGLGDAAAQSIVEARKDGEFSSQNDLLARTKLSKSLLDTMANYGCLRGLPESEQYVLFQLD
;
A
#
# COMPACT_ATOMS: atom_id res chain seq x y z
N LYS A 1 10.92 49.39 1.59
CA LYS A 1 11.12 48.09 0.93
C LYS A 1 10.14 47.87 -0.23
N VAL A 2 8.80 48.00 -0.02
CA VAL A 2 7.82 47.82 -1.11
C VAL A 2 7.95 48.94 -2.14
N CYS A 3 8.07 50.20 -1.72
CA CYS A 3 8.27 51.32 -2.60
C CYS A 3 9.57 51.18 -3.43
N GLU A 4 10.66 50.76 -2.81
CA GLU A 4 11.94 50.49 -3.49
C GLU A 4 11.80 49.38 -4.53
N HIS A 5 11.15 48.26 -4.15
CA HIS A 5 10.95 47.12 -5.05
C HIS A 5 10.08 47.46 -6.27
N LEU A 6 9.05 48.30 -6.07
CA LEU A 6 8.14 48.72 -7.13
C LEU A 6 8.57 50.04 -7.80
N HIS A 7 9.72 50.60 -7.46
CA HIS A 7 10.20 51.87 -7.96
C HIS A 7 9.18 53.02 -7.81
N VAL A 8 8.58 53.12 -6.63
CA VAL A 8 7.67 54.21 -6.22
C VAL A 8 8.44 55.17 -5.29
N LEU A 9 8.41 56.45 -5.60
CA LEU A 9 9.04 57.48 -4.78
C LEU A 9 8.32 57.61 -3.43
N LEU A 10 9.07 57.57 -2.35
CA LEU A 10 8.60 57.85 -1.00
C LEU A 10 9.52 58.90 -0.40
N ASP A 11 9.16 60.15 -0.54
CA ASP A 11 9.89 61.28 0.02
C ASP A 11 9.22 61.76 1.33
N GLY A 12 10.00 61.81 2.40
CA GLY A 12 9.52 62.33 3.69
C GLY A 12 8.54 61.36 4.41
N HIS A 13 8.97 60.13 4.62
CA HIS A 13 8.24 59.09 5.38
C HIS A 13 7.76 59.61 6.73
N HIS A 14 6.57 59.20 7.15
CA HIS A 14 5.80 59.69 8.32
C HIS A 14 5.06 61.05 8.14
N ARG A 15 4.88 61.50 6.92
CA ARG A 15 3.87 62.50 6.59
C ARG A 15 2.69 61.84 5.93
N ALA A 16 1.49 61.93 6.48
CA ALA A 16 0.29 61.23 6.02
C ALA A 16 0.00 61.40 4.53
N ILE A 17 0.29 62.57 3.96
CA ILE A 17 0.07 62.83 2.55
C ILE A 17 1.08 62.11 1.64
N ASN A 18 2.34 62.05 2.06
CA ASN A 18 3.39 61.35 1.29
C ASN A 18 3.25 59.83 1.36
N ASP A 19 2.84 59.32 2.50
CA ASP A 19 2.54 57.91 2.71
C ASP A 19 1.29 57.48 1.89
N ALA A 20 0.28 58.35 1.81
CA ALA A 20 -0.91 58.11 0.98
C ALA A 20 -0.60 58.14 -0.53
N GLU A 21 0.23 59.12 -0.96
CA GLU A 21 0.66 59.22 -2.35
C GLU A 21 1.55 58.02 -2.79
N ALA A 22 2.48 57.61 -1.94
CA ALA A 22 3.26 56.41 -2.17
C ALA A 22 2.40 55.12 -2.23
N THR A 23 1.41 55.02 -1.33
CA THR A 23 0.46 53.92 -1.32
C THR A 23 -0.36 53.85 -2.62
N ALA A 24 -0.85 55.00 -3.10
CA ALA A 24 -1.55 55.08 -4.37
C ALA A 24 -0.64 54.70 -5.55
N GLY A 25 0.61 55.12 -5.56
CA GLY A 25 1.61 54.75 -6.55
C GLY A 25 1.91 53.23 -6.58
N ILE A 26 2.03 52.61 -5.40
CA ILE A 26 2.16 51.17 -5.25
C ILE A 26 0.94 50.46 -5.86
N MET A 27 -0.27 50.89 -5.54
CA MET A 27 -1.52 50.31 -6.02
C MET A 27 -1.65 50.39 -7.54
N LEU A 28 -1.30 51.50 -8.15
CA LEU A 28 -1.29 51.65 -9.60
C LEU A 28 -0.30 50.69 -10.28
N LYS A 29 0.90 50.52 -9.72
CA LYS A 29 1.89 49.55 -10.21
C LYS A 29 1.41 48.13 -10.09
N MET A 30 0.77 47.79 -8.99
CA MET A 30 0.19 46.45 -8.78
C MET A 30 -0.94 46.19 -9.77
N PHE A 31 -1.83 47.14 -10.02
CA PHE A 31 -2.89 46.97 -11.02
C PHE A 31 -2.33 46.73 -12.43
N ALA A 32 -1.31 47.49 -12.85
CA ALA A 32 -0.66 47.29 -14.14
C ALA A 32 -0.01 45.90 -14.27
N GLU A 33 0.53 45.37 -13.19
CA GLU A 33 1.13 44.03 -13.17
C GLU A 33 0.05 42.91 -13.19
N LEU A 34 -1.07 43.14 -12.51
CA LEU A 34 -2.24 42.22 -12.53
C LEU A 34 -2.87 42.16 -13.93
N GLU A 35 -3.03 43.31 -14.56
CA GLU A 35 -3.56 43.42 -15.92
C GLU A 35 -2.70 42.66 -16.94
N LYS A 36 -1.37 42.72 -16.84
CA LYS A 36 -0.44 41.92 -17.66
C LYS A 36 -0.64 40.41 -17.48
N ARG A 37 -1.14 39.99 -16.31
CA ARG A 37 -1.47 38.59 -16.02
C ARG A 37 -2.90 38.21 -16.35
N GLY A 38 -3.65 39.11 -16.99
CA GLY A 38 -5.06 38.89 -17.36
C GLY A 38 -6.03 38.95 -16.20
N ILE A 39 -5.61 39.52 -15.06
CA ILE A 39 -6.44 39.67 -13.84
C ILE A 39 -6.99 41.08 -13.82
N THR A 40 -8.30 41.21 -14.12
CA THR A 40 -8.97 42.50 -14.25
C THR A 40 -10.12 42.69 -13.24
N THR A 41 -10.50 41.64 -12.52
CA THR A 41 -11.55 41.67 -11.51
C THR A 41 -11.04 41.22 -10.15
N SER A 42 -11.73 41.66 -9.09
CA SER A 42 -11.46 41.18 -7.71
C SER A 42 -11.67 39.67 -7.54
N GLU A 43 -12.58 39.08 -8.31
CA GLU A 43 -12.84 37.64 -8.29
C GLU A 43 -11.67 36.86 -8.94
N GLN A 44 -11.16 37.34 -10.09
CA GLN A 44 -9.96 36.80 -10.72
C GLN A 44 -8.73 36.97 -9.84
N LEU A 45 -8.59 38.11 -9.13
CA LEU A 45 -7.53 38.35 -8.20
C LEU A 45 -7.57 37.37 -7.02
N ASN A 46 -8.77 37.12 -6.45
CA ASN A 46 -8.95 36.16 -5.37
C ASN A 46 -8.62 34.73 -5.82
N THR A 47 -8.92 34.38 -7.05
CA THR A 47 -8.59 33.07 -7.63
C THR A 47 -7.09 32.94 -7.90
N ALA A 48 -6.47 33.93 -8.53
CA ALA A 48 -5.07 33.89 -8.96
C ALA A 48 -4.07 34.13 -7.82
N ALA A 49 -4.44 34.89 -6.78
CA ALA A 49 -3.54 35.21 -5.68
C ALA A 49 -3.27 34.01 -4.77
N GLY A 50 -3.94 32.87 -4.98
CA GLY A 50 -3.90 31.79 -4.00
C GLY A 50 -4.17 32.39 -2.61
N SER A 51 -5.05 33.36 -2.56
CA SER A 51 -5.23 34.35 -1.46
C SER A 51 -5.59 33.73 -0.12
N ILE A 52 -5.86 32.45 -0.12
CA ILE A 52 -6.04 31.63 1.08
C ILE A 52 -4.73 31.44 1.86
N ALA A 53 -3.59 31.80 1.27
CA ALA A 53 -2.29 31.62 1.93
C ALA A 53 -2.06 32.53 3.15
N THR A 54 -2.72 33.68 3.25
CA THR A 54 -2.45 34.72 4.26
C THR A 54 -3.65 35.12 5.10
N GLY A 55 -4.89 34.72 4.71
CA GLY A 55 -6.11 35.02 5.44
C GLY A 55 -6.21 34.29 6.79
N GLU A 56 -6.87 34.90 7.75
CA GLU A 56 -7.26 34.24 9.00
C GLU A 56 -8.20 33.08 8.70
N THR A 57 -8.11 32.04 9.50
CA THR A 57 -8.93 30.83 9.38
C THR A 57 -9.65 30.56 10.68
N TYR A 58 -10.91 30.15 10.57
CA TYR A 58 -11.78 29.91 11.70
C TYR A 58 -12.34 28.49 11.64
N HIS A 59 -12.66 27.91 12.77
CA HIS A 59 -13.44 26.69 12.83
C HIS A 59 -14.88 26.95 12.41
N ILE A 60 -15.49 25.95 11.76
CA ILE A 60 -16.90 25.95 11.39
C ILE A 60 -17.46 24.53 11.54
N ILE A 61 -18.71 24.42 11.97
CA ILE A 61 -19.47 23.17 11.96
C ILE A 61 -20.34 23.11 10.71
N ILE A 62 -20.32 21.97 10.03
CA ILE A 62 -21.14 21.74 8.82
C ILE A 62 -21.85 20.40 8.97
N PHE A 63 -23.19 20.42 8.99
CA PHE A 63 -24.02 19.22 8.94
C PHE A 63 -24.62 19.06 7.55
N ALA A 64 -24.71 17.81 7.08
CA ALA A 64 -25.50 17.45 5.92
C ALA A 64 -26.96 17.26 6.31
N LYS A 65 -27.85 18.10 5.81
CA LYS A 65 -29.28 18.03 6.07
C LYS A 65 -29.96 16.89 5.29
N ASN A 66 -29.49 16.60 4.08
CA ASN A 66 -30.03 15.63 3.15
C ASN A 66 -28.95 15.11 2.19
N LYS A 67 -29.30 14.24 1.25
CA LYS A 67 -28.35 13.67 0.28
C LYS A 67 -27.61 14.73 -0.54
N GLN A 68 -28.28 15.83 -0.93
CA GLN A 68 -27.63 16.94 -1.65
C GLN A 68 -26.60 17.62 -0.75
N GLY A 69 -26.93 17.85 0.53
CA GLY A 69 -25.99 18.39 1.51
C GLY A 69 -24.80 17.45 1.75
N LEU A 70 -25.02 16.13 1.78
CA LEU A 70 -23.93 15.15 1.92
C LEU A 70 -22.98 15.21 0.71
N PHE A 71 -23.49 15.24 -0.50
CA PHE A 71 -22.73 15.42 -1.72
C PHE A 71 -21.90 16.73 -1.68
N ASN A 72 -22.53 17.84 -1.31
CA ASN A 72 -21.88 19.14 -1.18
C ASN A 72 -20.80 19.15 -0.09
N LEU A 73 -21.07 18.49 1.05
CA LEU A 73 -20.10 18.33 2.12
C LEU A 73 -18.86 17.56 1.64
N TYR A 74 -19.03 16.44 0.95
CA TYR A 74 -17.92 15.66 0.41
C TYR A 74 -17.10 16.44 -0.61
N LYS A 75 -17.76 17.23 -1.45
CA LYS A 75 -17.10 18.13 -2.39
C LYS A 75 -16.33 19.23 -1.68
N LEU A 76 -16.89 19.87 -0.64
CA LEU A 76 -16.20 20.86 0.17
C LEU A 76 -14.97 20.29 0.87
N VAL A 77 -15.08 19.10 1.48
CA VAL A 77 -13.96 18.40 2.10
C VAL A 77 -12.86 18.10 1.06
N SER A 78 -13.25 17.60 -0.11
CA SER A 78 -12.30 17.31 -1.20
C SER A 78 -11.56 18.57 -1.66
N GLU A 79 -12.27 19.64 -1.93
CA GLU A 79 -11.69 20.92 -2.33
C GLU A 79 -10.74 21.46 -1.25
N SER A 80 -11.10 21.32 0.03
CA SER A 80 -10.28 21.77 1.15
C SER A 80 -8.94 21.05 1.25
N HIS A 81 -8.89 19.78 0.83
CA HIS A 81 -7.67 18.96 0.80
C HIS A 81 -6.88 19.10 -0.49
N LEU A 82 -7.56 19.23 -1.64
CA LEU A 82 -6.89 19.25 -2.94
C LEU A 82 -6.38 20.65 -3.31
N ASN A 83 -7.21 21.67 -3.13
CA ASN A 83 -6.95 23.01 -3.66
C ASN A 83 -6.65 24.06 -2.58
N TYR A 84 -7.11 23.81 -1.35
CA TYR A 84 -7.05 24.83 -0.29
C TYR A 84 -6.32 24.37 0.99
N PHE A 85 -5.55 23.30 0.92
CA PHE A 85 -4.77 22.80 2.06
C PHE A 85 -3.52 23.68 2.32
N LYS A 86 -3.39 24.14 3.57
CA LYS A 86 -2.13 24.75 4.06
C LYS A 86 -1.97 24.44 5.54
N ARG A 87 -1.17 23.45 5.89
CA ARG A 87 -1.04 22.83 7.23
C ARG A 87 -2.32 22.16 7.74
N ARG A 88 -3.49 22.68 7.35
CA ARG A 88 -4.84 22.13 7.62
C ARG A 88 -5.75 22.37 6.42
N PRO A 89 -6.80 21.57 6.24
CA PRO A 89 -7.79 21.81 5.19
C PRO A 89 -8.55 23.12 5.48
N ARG A 90 -8.86 23.86 4.43
CA ARG A 90 -9.55 25.18 4.52
C ARG A 90 -10.64 25.24 3.47
N ILE A 91 -11.72 25.94 3.80
CA ILE A 91 -12.83 26.15 2.89
C ILE A 91 -13.03 27.66 2.71
N PRO A 92 -12.85 28.21 1.49
CA PRO A 92 -13.19 29.59 1.21
C PRO A 92 -14.71 29.83 1.42
N ARG A 93 -15.06 30.97 2.03
CA ARG A 93 -16.46 31.33 2.26
C ARG A 93 -17.26 31.41 0.94
N SER A 94 -16.64 31.85 -0.15
CA SER A 94 -17.25 31.91 -1.48
C SER A 94 -17.60 30.52 -2.00
N LEU A 95 -16.72 29.52 -1.81
CA LEU A 95 -16.99 28.12 -2.19
C LEU A 95 -18.10 27.53 -1.30
N LEU A 96 -18.05 27.77 0.01
CA LEU A 96 -19.08 27.31 0.93
C LEU A 96 -20.45 27.88 0.57
N ASN A 97 -20.55 29.17 0.24
CA ASN A 97 -21.79 29.79 -0.22
C ASN A 97 -22.32 29.18 -1.51
N LYS A 98 -21.43 28.84 -2.46
CA LYS A 98 -21.81 28.19 -3.71
C LYS A 98 -22.39 26.78 -3.50
N LEU A 99 -21.91 26.05 -2.48
CA LEU A 99 -22.30 24.67 -2.17
C LEU A 99 -23.19 24.58 -0.93
N ARG A 100 -23.82 25.68 -0.52
CA ARG A 100 -24.60 25.75 0.72
C ARG A 100 -25.88 24.91 0.73
N ASP A 101 -26.41 24.56 -0.41
CA ASP A 101 -27.66 23.82 -0.49
C ASP A 101 -27.58 22.48 0.24
N GLY A 102 -28.59 22.21 1.09
CA GLY A 102 -28.65 21.01 1.93
C GLY A 102 -27.67 21.00 3.12
N LEU A 103 -26.99 22.10 3.41
CA LEU A 103 -26.07 22.21 4.56
C LEU A 103 -26.69 23.04 5.69
N ILE A 104 -26.29 22.72 6.93
CA ILE A 104 -26.56 23.48 8.13
C ILE A 104 -25.21 23.90 8.73
N LEU A 105 -25.04 25.19 8.99
CA LEU A 105 -23.77 25.74 9.47
C LEU A 105 -23.88 26.23 10.92
N GLY A 106 -22.90 25.84 11.74
CA GLY A 106 -22.75 26.29 13.12
C GLY A 106 -21.50 27.14 13.36
N SER A 107 -21.55 28.02 14.34
CA SER A 107 -20.49 29.00 14.64
C SER A 107 -19.21 28.39 15.27
N ALA A 108 -19.26 27.14 15.64
CA ALA A 108 -18.16 26.33 16.22
C ALA A 108 -17.65 26.87 17.59
N CYS A 109 -16.49 26.38 18.03
CA CYS A 109 -15.86 26.60 19.31
C CYS A 109 -15.19 27.98 19.44
N GLU A 110 -14.30 28.13 20.41
CA GLU A 110 -13.50 29.34 20.65
C GLU A 110 -12.58 29.73 19.48
N ALA A 111 -12.25 28.77 18.63
CA ALA A 111 -11.51 29.01 17.39
C ALA A 111 -12.40 29.44 16.21
N GLY A 112 -13.75 29.49 16.42
CA GLY A 112 -14.71 30.04 15.47
C GLY A 112 -14.62 31.54 15.31
N GLU A 113 -15.12 32.07 14.18
CA GLU A 113 -15.09 33.51 13.87
C GLU A 113 -15.92 34.30 14.87
N LEU A 114 -17.12 33.81 15.23
CA LEU A 114 -18.02 34.46 16.14
C LEU A 114 -17.41 34.62 17.55
N TYR A 115 -16.91 33.53 18.12
CA TYR A 115 -16.34 33.53 19.45
C TYR A 115 -15.10 34.45 19.52
N ARG A 116 -14.23 34.43 18.51
CA ARG A 116 -13.06 35.29 18.42
C ARG A 116 -13.42 36.79 18.36
N ALA A 117 -14.44 37.12 17.57
CA ALA A 117 -14.90 38.51 17.49
C ALA A 117 -15.39 39.04 18.83
N ILE A 118 -16.06 38.18 19.62
CA ILE A 118 -16.53 38.52 20.99
C ILE A 118 -15.35 38.71 21.94
N VAL A 119 -14.40 37.78 21.96
CA VAL A 119 -13.17 37.88 22.78
C VAL A 119 -12.36 39.15 22.43
N ASN A 120 -12.27 39.48 21.15
CA ASN A 120 -11.60 40.70 20.66
C ASN A 120 -12.40 41.97 20.90
N ARG A 121 -13.64 41.89 21.47
CA ARG A 121 -14.52 43.03 21.75
C ARG A 121 -14.82 43.87 20.50
N GLU A 122 -15.08 43.17 19.37
CA GLU A 122 -15.47 43.84 18.15
C GLU A 122 -16.88 44.50 18.30
N SER A 123 -17.27 45.37 17.35
CA SER A 123 -18.55 46.05 17.45
C SER A 123 -19.74 45.09 17.35
N ASP A 124 -20.82 45.36 18.07
CA ASP A 124 -22.06 44.56 18.04
C ASP A 124 -22.61 44.39 16.60
N GLU A 125 -22.46 45.43 15.76
CA GLU A 125 -22.85 45.34 14.36
C GLU A 125 -22.02 44.33 13.59
N HIS A 126 -20.69 44.26 13.83
CA HIS A 126 -19.81 43.30 13.18
C HIS A 126 -20.06 41.88 13.68
N ILE A 127 -20.21 41.69 14.98
CA ILE A 127 -20.55 40.40 15.59
C ILE A 127 -21.90 39.90 15.06
N ARG A 128 -22.91 40.75 14.93
CA ARG A 128 -24.21 40.40 14.35
C ARG A 128 -24.08 39.97 12.89
N ARG A 129 -23.28 40.67 12.08
CA ARG A 129 -23.04 40.31 10.66
C ARG A 129 -22.34 38.94 10.55
N ILE A 130 -21.38 38.62 11.43
CA ILE A 130 -20.77 37.30 11.51
C ILE A 130 -21.82 36.25 11.86
N ALA A 131 -22.64 36.48 12.88
CA ALA A 131 -23.67 35.54 13.32
C ALA A 131 -24.76 35.29 12.25
N GLU A 132 -25.06 36.27 11.37
CA GLU A 132 -26.00 36.10 10.25
C GLU A 132 -25.62 34.97 9.31
N PHE A 133 -24.31 34.66 9.19
CA PHE A 133 -23.82 33.61 8.29
C PHE A 133 -24.20 32.18 8.73
N TYR A 134 -24.34 31.95 10.02
CA TYR A 134 -24.61 30.62 10.58
C TYR A 134 -26.10 30.35 10.74
N ASP A 135 -26.49 29.07 10.69
CA ASP A 135 -27.87 28.62 10.90
C ASP A 135 -28.17 28.46 12.40
N PHE A 136 -27.15 28.12 13.19
CA PHE A 136 -27.19 28.03 14.63
C PHE A 136 -25.89 28.55 15.26
N LEU A 137 -25.96 28.93 16.52
CA LEU A 137 -24.80 29.35 17.29
C LEU A 137 -24.41 28.28 18.32
N GLU A 138 -23.16 28.28 18.74
CA GLU A 138 -22.61 27.25 19.64
C GLU A 138 -21.99 27.89 20.88
N VAL A 139 -22.24 27.28 22.03
CA VAL A 139 -21.56 27.54 23.30
C VAL A 139 -21.01 26.24 23.86
N GLN A 140 -19.93 26.36 24.63
CA GLN A 140 -19.28 25.21 25.24
C GLN A 140 -19.09 25.38 26.75
N PRO A 141 -18.86 24.27 27.50
CA PRO A 141 -18.47 24.34 28.90
C PRO A 141 -17.29 25.27 29.09
N ILE A 142 -17.34 26.12 30.11
CA ILE A 142 -16.29 27.13 30.35
C ILE A 142 -14.92 26.49 30.60
N GLY A 143 -14.87 25.24 31.13
CA GLY A 143 -13.65 24.47 31.29
C GLY A 143 -12.88 24.22 29.99
N ASN A 144 -13.58 24.15 28.85
CA ASN A 144 -12.94 23.98 27.54
C ASN A 144 -12.06 25.21 27.19
N ASN A 145 -12.45 26.40 27.67
CA ASN A 145 -11.79 27.68 27.39
C ASN A 145 -10.94 28.21 28.56
N ALA A 146 -10.72 27.40 29.62
CA ALA A 146 -9.94 27.77 30.80
C ALA A 146 -8.48 28.19 30.46
N PHE A 147 -7.96 27.74 29.32
CA PHE A 147 -6.64 28.18 28.83
C PHE A 147 -6.56 29.69 28.61
N MET A 148 -7.66 30.38 28.25
CA MET A 148 -7.69 31.82 28.04
C MET A 148 -7.44 32.60 29.34
N ILE A 149 -7.85 32.02 30.48
CA ILE A 149 -7.54 32.60 31.81
C ILE A 149 -6.04 32.48 32.08
N ARG A 150 -5.45 31.30 31.82
CA ARG A 150 -4.01 31.06 32.00
C ARG A 150 -3.16 31.95 31.12
N GLU A 151 -3.63 32.26 29.90
CA GLU A 151 -2.96 33.13 28.94
C GLU A 151 -3.23 34.62 29.17
N GLY A 152 -4.06 34.98 30.17
CA GLY A 152 -4.40 36.36 30.46
C GLY A 152 -5.29 37.04 29.42
N LYS A 153 -5.94 36.28 28.55
CA LYS A 153 -6.89 36.79 27.54
C LYS A 153 -8.21 37.23 28.15
N VAL A 154 -8.59 36.56 29.23
CA VAL A 154 -9.79 36.84 30.00
C VAL A 154 -9.44 36.90 31.50
N SER A 155 -10.24 37.66 32.28
CA SER A 155 -10.00 37.91 33.70
C SER A 155 -10.38 36.75 34.62
N GLY A 156 -11.22 35.83 34.16
CA GLY A 156 -11.68 34.68 34.94
C GLY A 156 -12.92 33.99 34.37
N GLU A 157 -13.40 32.98 35.08
CA GLU A 157 -14.56 32.18 34.68
C GLU A 157 -15.82 32.99 34.43
N LYS A 158 -16.01 34.05 35.18
CA LYS A 158 -17.16 34.96 35.06
C LYS A 158 -17.22 35.55 33.66
N GLU A 159 -16.10 36.00 33.12
CA GLU A 159 -16.04 36.58 31.78
C GLU A 159 -16.33 35.51 30.67
N LEU A 160 -15.87 34.26 30.86
CA LEU A 160 -16.23 33.15 29.97
C LEU A 160 -17.75 32.84 30.02
N GLN A 161 -18.37 32.90 31.21
CA GLN A 161 -19.82 32.77 31.35
C GLN A 161 -20.55 33.92 30.66
N ASP A 162 -20.03 35.14 30.75
CA ASP A 162 -20.62 36.32 30.11
C ASP A 162 -20.55 36.24 28.58
N PHE A 163 -19.48 35.67 28.01
CA PHE A 163 -19.42 35.39 26.57
C PHE A 163 -20.49 34.37 26.14
N ASN A 164 -20.67 33.28 26.87
CA ASN A 164 -21.72 32.33 26.57
C ASN A 164 -23.10 32.96 26.66
N LYS A 165 -23.36 33.78 27.70
CA LYS A 165 -24.64 34.51 27.84
C LYS A 165 -24.88 35.50 26.68
N TYR A 166 -23.84 36.22 26.28
CA TYR A 166 -23.91 37.12 25.13
C TYR A 166 -24.30 36.36 23.84
N ILE A 167 -23.70 35.19 23.57
CA ILE A 167 -24.04 34.37 22.42
C ILE A 167 -25.48 33.87 22.48
N ILE A 168 -25.97 33.47 23.68
CA ILE A 168 -27.35 33.06 23.88
C ILE A 168 -28.30 34.20 23.59
N GLU A 169 -28.07 35.37 24.16
CA GLU A 169 -28.89 36.58 23.94
C GLU A 169 -28.83 37.05 22.47
N LEU A 170 -27.69 36.91 21.81
CA LEU A 170 -27.55 37.19 20.39
C LEU A 170 -28.42 36.26 19.55
N GLY A 171 -28.39 34.95 19.86
CA GLY A 171 -29.21 33.94 19.21
C GLY A 171 -30.71 34.25 19.36
N GLU A 172 -31.15 34.60 20.56
CA GLU A 172 -32.53 35.01 20.81
C GLU A 172 -32.96 36.24 19.97
N ARG A 173 -32.14 37.27 19.98
CA ARG A 173 -32.38 38.49 19.19
C ARG A 173 -32.48 38.24 17.68
N MET A 174 -31.74 37.23 17.19
CA MET A 174 -31.66 36.86 15.79
C MET A 174 -32.62 35.71 15.40
N GLY A 175 -33.34 35.13 16.37
CA GLY A 175 -34.20 33.97 16.15
C GLY A 175 -33.45 32.72 15.73
N LYS A 176 -32.17 32.57 16.13
CA LYS A 176 -31.32 31.44 15.83
C LYS A 176 -31.18 30.51 17.02
N PRO A 177 -31.28 29.19 16.89
CA PRO A 177 -31.03 28.28 17.98
C PRO A 177 -29.57 28.34 18.44
N VAL A 178 -29.38 28.33 19.77
CA VAL A 178 -28.08 28.19 20.37
C VAL A 178 -27.97 26.80 20.94
N VAL A 179 -26.88 26.09 20.67
CA VAL A 179 -26.63 24.70 21.14
C VAL A 179 -25.42 24.66 22.06
N ALA A 180 -25.50 23.83 23.09
CA ALA A 180 -24.39 23.54 23.96
C ALA A 180 -23.71 22.23 23.50
N THR A 181 -22.42 22.28 23.15
CA THR A 181 -21.63 21.13 22.71
C THR A 181 -20.44 20.87 23.64
N GLY A 182 -19.98 19.62 23.72
CA GLY A 182 -18.92 19.23 24.64
C GLY A 182 -17.51 19.24 24.07
N ASP A 183 -17.35 19.36 22.76
CA ASP A 183 -16.06 19.24 22.03
C ASP A 183 -15.28 17.97 22.43
N VAL A 184 -15.96 16.83 22.35
CA VAL A 184 -15.48 15.55 22.87
C VAL A 184 -14.26 15.04 22.10
N HIS A 185 -13.14 14.81 22.81
CA HIS A 185 -11.91 14.24 22.27
C HIS A 185 -11.54 12.87 22.88
N PHE A 186 -12.14 12.53 24.02
CA PHE A 186 -11.96 11.22 24.68
C PHE A 186 -13.22 10.80 25.45
N LEU A 187 -13.37 9.48 25.68
CA LEU A 187 -14.61 8.92 26.19
C LEU A 187 -14.82 9.23 27.67
N ARG A 188 -13.83 8.95 28.50
CA ARG A 188 -13.93 9.06 29.97
C ARG A 188 -12.96 10.09 30.50
N LYS A 189 -13.28 10.74 31.58
CA LYS A 189 -12.44 11.72 32.24
C LYS A 189 -10.99 11.25 32.46
N ARG A 190 -10.81 9.99 32.85
CA ARG A 190 -9.49 9.36 33.03
C ARG A 190 -8.69 9.12 31.74
N ASP A 191 -9.34 9.12 30.57
CA ASP A 191 -8.71 8.82 29.28
C ASP A 191 -7.92 10.03 28.74
N GLU A 192 -8.03 11.17 29.41
CA GLU A 192 -7.23 12.38 29.15
C GLU A 192 -5.72 12.08 29.09
N CYS A 193 -5.24 11.12 29.91
CA CYS A 193 -3.83 10.73 29.93
C CYS A 193 -3.34 10.19 28.56
N PHE A 194 -4.19 9.52 27.77
CA PHE A 194 -3.85 9.03 26.45
C PHE A 194 -3.66 10.19 25.47
N ARG A 195 -4.57 11.18 25.48
CA ARG A 195 -4.45 12.38 24.65
C ARG A 195 -3.19 13.18 24.99
N ARG A 196 -2.90 13.35 26.27
CA ARG A 196 -1.69 14.00 26.79
C ARG A 196 -0.42 13.36 26.26
N ILE A 197 -0.31 12.03 26.31
CA ILE A 197 0.86 11.29 25.81
C ILE A 197 1.01 11.47 24.29
N ILE A 198 -0.09 11.39 23.53
CA ILE A 198 -0.05 11.59 22.07
C ILE A 198 0.40 13.01 21.72
N MET A 199 -0.16 14.02 22.36
CA MET A 199 0.19 15.42 22.13
C MET A 199 1.65 15.71 22.49
N ALA A 200 2.13 15.20 23.62
CA ALA A 200 3.54 15.29 23.99
C ALA A 200 4.45 14.60 22.97
N GLY A 201 4.05 13.41 22.47
CA GLY A 201 4.75 12.70 21.41
C GLY A 201 4.83 13.47 20.10
N GLN A 202 3.84 14.29 19.81
CA GLN A 202 3.76 15.18 18.65
C GLN A 202 4.46 16.53 18.86
N GLY A 203 4.98 16.81 20.06
CA GLY A 203 5.74 18.03 20.36
C GLY A 203 4.89 19.23 20.79
N PHE A 204 3.65 19.04 21.25
CA PHE A 204 2.83 20.11 21.80
C PHE A 204 3.36 20.51 23.19
N GLU A 205 3.69 21.79 23.38
CA GLU A 205 4.25 22.31 24.62
C GLU A 205 3.24 22.32 25.78
N ASP A 206 1.95 22.50 25.48
CA ASP A 206 0.83 22.53 26.41
C ASP A 206 0.18 21.17 26.67
N ALA A 207 0.82 20.09 26.24
CA ALA A 207 0.28 18.73 26.37
C ALA A 207 -0.19 18.38 27.79
N ASP A 208 0.44 18.91 28.83
CA ASP A 208 0.11 18.62 30.23
C ASP A 208 -1.09 19.43 30.76
N ASN A 209 -1.55 20.44 30.01
CA ASN A 209 -2.66 21.30 30.37
C ASN A 209 -3.94 20.94 29.59
N GLN A 210 -4.39 19.72 29.72
CA GLN A 210 -5.54 19.21 28.96
C GLN A 210 -6.86 19.87 29.42
N PRO A 211 -7.69 20.38 28.49
CA PRO A 211 -9.06 20.76 28.78
C PRO A 211 -9.93 19.52 29.01
N PRO A 212 -11.07 19.64 29.75
CA PRO A 212 -11.91 18.49 30.11
C PRO A 212 -12.84 18.06 28.99
N LEU A 213 -12.26 17.59 27.85
CA LEU A 213 -12.96 17.24 26.60
C LEU A 213 -13.47 15.78 26.61
N TYR A 214 -14.01 15.32 27.74
CA TYR A 214 -14.59 13.97 27.85
C TYR A 214 -16.06 13.96 27.43
N TYR A 215 -16.57 12.78 27.09
CA TYR A 215 -17.98 12.60 26.79
C TYR A 215 -18.83 12.75 28.06
N ARG A 216 -19.64 13.82 28.10
CA ARG A 216 -20.52 14.13 29.23
C ARG A 216 -21.91 13.53 29.01
N THR A 217 -22.52 13.06 30.08
CA THR A 217 -23.95 12.74 30.13
C THR A 217 -24.78 14.01 30.00
N THR A 218 -26.08 13.87 29.71
CA THR A 218 -27.00 15.01 29.69
C THR A 218 -26.99 15.80 31.00
N GLN A 219 -26.96 15.09 32.14
CA GLN A 219 -26.92 15.76 33.46
C GLN A 219 -25.61 16.54 33.65
N GLU A 220 -24.45 15.91 33.31
CA GLU A 220 -23.17 16.61 33.40
C GLU A 220 -23.12 17.85 32.48
N MET A 221 -23.74 17.80 31.31
CA MET A 221 -23.86 18.97 30.43
C MET A 221 -24.76 20.04 31.05
N LEU A 222 -25.89 19.70 31.67
CA LEU A 222 -26.74 20.65 32.36
C LEU A 222 -26.00 21.32 33.55
N ASP A 223 -25.23 20.54 34.30
CA ASP A 223 -24.43 21.03 35.43
C ASP A 223 -23.36 22.04 34.99
N GLU A 224 -22.74 21.86 33.81
CA GLU A 224 -21.77 22.82 33.22
C GLU A 224 -22.39 24.18 32.91
N PHE A 225 -23.72 24.26 32.71
CA PHE A 225 -24.46 25.49 32.45
C PHE A 225 -25.35 25.95 33.61
N SER A 226 -25.08 25.47 34.85
CA SER A 226 -25.84 25.83 36.05
C SER A 226 -25.81 27.32 36.42
N TYR A 227 -24.97 28.10 35.80
CA TYR A 227 -24.95 29.58 35.93
C TYR A 227 -26.05 30.29 35.11
N LEU A 228 -26.81 29.56 34.30
CA LEU A 228 -28.03 29.98 33.61
C LEU A 228 -29.27 29.59 34.42
N SER A 229 -30.46 30.04 33.97
CA SER A 229 -31.69 29.48 34.53
C SER A 229 -31.86 28.02 34.06
N PRO A 230 -32.51 27.16 34.88
CA PRO A 230 -32.75 25.76 34.53
C PRO A 230 -33.45 25.60 33.16
N GLU A 231 -34.39 26.46 32.83
CA GLU A 231 -35.12 26.45 31.57
C GLU A 231 -34.17 26.79 30.40
N LYS A 232 -33.30 27.76 30.55
CA LYS A 232 -32.35 28.15 29.52
C LYS A 232 -31.25 27.10 29.32
N ALA A 233 -30.74 26.50 30.39
CA ALA A 233 -29.82 25.37 30.30
C ALA A 233 -30.47 24.17 29.58
N HIS A 234 -31.73 23.83 29.90
CA HIS A 234 -32.49 22.78 29.23
C HIS A 234 -32.68 23.09 27.72
N GLU A 235 -33.04 24.30 27.38
CA GLU A 235 -33.24 24.77 26.01
C GLU A 235 -31.96 24.51 25.15
N ILE A 236 -30.77 24.99 25.61
CA ILE A 236 -29.54 24.93 24.81
C ILE A 236 -28.92 23.52 24.79
N VAL A 237 -29.04 22.74 25.88
CA VAL A 237 -28.44 21.41 26.00
C VAL A 237 -29.33 20.34 25.36
N ILE A 238 -30.63 20.43 25.46
CA ILE A 238 -31.56 19.37 25.06
C ILE A 238 -32.45 19.80 23.88
N ASP A 239 -33.20 20.87 24.00
CA ASP A 239 -34.25 21.19 23.04
C ASP A 239 -33.64 21.62 21.69
N ASN A 240 -32.68 22.54 21.71
CA ASN A 240 -32.04 23.04 20.52
C ASN A 240 -31.13 22.05 19.85
N THR A 241 -30.42 21.17 20.62
CA THR A 241 -29.62 20.11 20.03
C THR A 241 -30.48 19.09 19.27
N ARG A 242 -31.65 18.72 19.84
CA ARG A 242 -32.65 17.87 19.16
C ARG A 242 -33.21 18.56 17.93
N LYS A 243 -33.52 19.85 18.03
CA LYS A 243 -34.03 20.63 16.90
C LYS A 243 -33.09 20.63 15.71
N ILE A 244 -31.76 20.77 15.97
CA ILE A 244 -30.75 20.68 14.89
C ILE A 244 -30.71 19.25 14.33
N ALA A 245 -30.72 18.22 15.20
CA ALA A 245 -30.72 16.83 14.76
C ALA A 245 -31.96 16.50 13.90
N ASP A 246 -33.15 16.97 14.30
CA ASP A 246 -34.40 16.76 13.57
C ASP A 246 -34.46 17.47 12.20
N MET A 247 -33.57 18.47 11.98
CA MET A 247 -33.44 19.10 10.66
C MET A 247 -32.71 18.18 9.66
N CYS A 248 -31.99 17.14 10.12
CA CYS A 248 -31.24 16.21 9.30
C CYS A 248 -32.08 14.96 9.00
N THR A 249 -32.25 14.61 7.73
CA THR A 249 -32.91 13.36 7.35
C THR A 249 -31.95 12.17 7.56
N PRO A 250 -32.44 11.03 8.05
CA PRO A 250 -31.62 9.81 8.11
C PRO A 250 -31.09 9.44 6.72
N MET A 251 -29.78 9.18 6.63
CA MET A 251 -29.13 8.81 5.36
C MET A 251 -27.90 7.97 5.61
N GLU A 252 -27.56 7.12 4.67
CA GLU A 252 -26.28 6.41 4.65
C GLU A 252 -25.16 7.34 4.20
N SER A 253 -23.95 7.15 4.75
CA SER A 253 -22.76 7.93 4.35
C SER A 253 -22.37 7.69 2.89
N PHE A 254 -22.65 6.49 2.35
CA PHE A 254 -22.50 6.12 0.95
C PHE A 254 -23.44 4.94 0.64
N PRO A 255 -23.78 4.69 -0.64
CA PRO A 255 -24.63 3.57 -1.03
C PRO A 255 -24.03 2.22 -0.61
N ARG A 256 -24.84 1.27 -0.11
CA ARG A 256 -24.45 -0.08 0.29
C ARG A 256 -25.34 -1.18 -0.29
N ASP A 257 -26.12 -0.83 -1.29
CA ASP A 257 -27.11 -1.71 -1.91
C ASP A 257 -26.52 -2.72 -2.88
N ARG A 258 -25.35 -2.41 -3.44
CA ARG A 258 -24.64 -3.25 -4.43
C ARG A 258 -23.18 -2.86 -4.61
N LEU A 259 -22.43 -3.70 -5.31
CA LEU A 259 -21.12 -3.33 -5.85
C LEU A 259 -21.31 -2.51 -7.14
N TYR A 260 -20.77 -1.29 -7.16
CA TYR A 260 -20.78 -0.38 -8.29
C TYR A 260 -19.57 -0.67 -9.18
N THR A 261 -19.79 -1.41 -10.26
CA THR A 261 -18.77 -1.79 -11.24
C THR A 261 -18.87 -0.94 -12.50
N PRO A 262 -17.75 -0.57 -13.13
CA PRO A 262 -17.79 0.11 -14.43
C PRO A 262 -18.45 -0.78 -15.47
N LYS A 263 -19.07 -0.19 -16.49
CA LYS A 263 -19.66 -0.91 -17.61
C LYS A 263 -18.67 -0.94 -18.78
N MET A 264 -18.57 -2.07 -19.44
CA MET A 264 -17.88 -2.24 -20.72
C MET A 264 -18.83 -2.96 -21.66
N GLU A 265 -19.21 -2.27 -22.74
CA GLU A 265 -20.10 -2.85 -23.74
C GLU A 265 -19.47 -4.06 -24.41
N GLY A 266 -20.24 -5.13 -24.60
CA GLY A 266 -19.78 -6.38 -25.24
C GLY A 266 -18.85 -7.24 -24.37
N ALA A 267 -18.69 -6.94 -23.07
CA ALA A 267 -17.75 -7.67 -22.20
C ALA A 267 -18.05 -9.17 -22.09
N GLU A 268 -19.34 -9.54 -22.08
CA GLU A 268 -19.78 -10.95 -21.98
C GLU A 268 -19.44 -11.75 -23.23
N GLU A 269 -19.69 -11.17 -24.40
CA GLU A 269 -19.35 -11.76 -25.68
C GLU A 269 -17.86 -11.83 -25.90
N GLU A 270 -17.12 -10.73 -25.57
CA GLU A 270 -15.68 -10.63 -25.76
C GLU A 270 -14.94 -11.68 -24.91
N ILE A 271 -15.28 -11.81 -23.61
CA ILE A 271 -14.62 -12.79 -22.73
C ILE A 271 -14.92 -14.23 -23.16
N ARG A 272 -16.15 -14.52 -23.55
CA ARG A 272 -16.53 -15.85 -24.05
C ARG A 272 -15.78 -16.19 -25.34
N ALA A 273 -15.75 -15.26 -26.30
CA ALA A 273 -15.06 -15.44 -27.58
C ALA A 273 -13.56 -15.69 -27.39
N MET A 274 -12.89 -14.87 -26.58
CA MET A 274 -11.46 -15.05 -26.29
C MET A 274 -11.15 -16.38 -25.64
N ALA A 275 -11.93 -16.76 -24.63
CA ALA A 275 -11.70 -18.01 -23.89
C ALA A 275 -11.93 -19.25 -24.78
N MET A 276 -12.97 -19.25 -25.60
CA MET A 276 -13.26 -20.34 -26.55
C MET A 276 -12.20 -20.38 -27.64
N GLU A 277 -11.80 -19.26 -28.24
CA GLU A 277 -10.76 -19.21 -29.26
C GLU A 277 -9.44 -19.81 -28.78
N LYS A 278 -9.00 -19.42 -27.57
CA LYS A 278 -7.78 -19.99 -26.99
C LYS A 278 -7.91 -21.46 -26.65
N ALA A 279 -9.06 -21.89 -26.14
CA ALA A 279 -9.33 -23.32 -25.88
C ALA A 279 -9.24 -24.16 -27.17
N HIS A 280 -9.87 -23.69 -28.26
CA HIS A 280 -9.76 -24.39 -29.57
C HIS A 280 -8.34 -24.35 -30.13
N ARG A 281 -7.61 -23.26 -29.93
CA ARG A 281 -6.20 -23.17 -30.35
C ARG A 281 -5.32 -24.20 -29.65
N ILE A 282 -5.60 -24.52 -28.38
CA ILE A 282 -4.81 -25.46 -27.56
C ILE A 282 -5.30 -26.92 -27.78
N TYR A 283 -6.60 -27.14 -27.66
CA TYR A 283 -7.20 -28.48 -27.60
C TYR A 283 -7.82 -28.96 -28.91
N GLY A 284 -7.87 -28.10 -29.97
CA GLY A 284 -8.40 -28.44 -31.28
C GLY A 284 -9.86 -28.07 -31.49
N ASP A 285 -10.36 -28.31 -32.72
CA ASP A 285 -11.72 -27.88 -33.12
C ASP A 285 -12.84 -28.57 -32.31
N VAL A 286 -12.60 -29.80 -31.86
CA VAL A 286 -13.48 -30.55 -30.96
C VAL A 286 -12.82 -30.58 -29.59
N LEU A 287 -13.39 -29.84 -28.63
CA LEU A 287 -12.87 -29.80 -27.28
C LEU A 287 -13.08 -31.13 -26.55
N PRO A 288 -12.10 -31.56 -25.74
CA PRO A 288 -12.34 -32.66 -24.78
C PRO A 288 -13.49 -32.34 -23.83
N GLU A 289 -14.31 -33.29 -23.48
CA GLU A 289 -15.47 -33.10 -22.61
C GLU A 289 -15.16 -32.41 -21.29
N ILE A 290 -14.00 -32.76 -20.68
CA ILE A 290 -13.55 -32.15 -19.43
C ILE A 290 -13.23 -30.65 -19.61
N VAL A 291 -12.66 -30.25 -20.75
CA VAL A 291 -12.34 -28.86 -21.09
C VAL A 291 -13.62 -28.07 -21.35
N GLU A 292 -14.50 -28.59 -22.18
CA GLU A 292 -15.77 -27.96 -22.54
C GLU A 292 -16.66 -27.75 -21.31
N LYS A 293 -16.89 -28.78 -20.52
CA LYS A 293 -17.72 -28.71 -19.29
C LYS A 293 -17.16 -27.70 -18.29
N ARG A 294 -15.84 -27.68 -18.08
CA ARG A 294 -15.21 -26.77 -17.15
C ARG A 294 -15.36 -25.33 -17.63
N LEU A 295 -15.10 -25.05 -18.91
CA LEU A 295 -15.17 -23.70 -19.47
C LEU A 295 -16.60 -23.18 -19.49
N ASP A 296 -17.57 -23.99 -19.89
CA ASP A 296 -18.98 -23.63 -19.87
C ASP A 296 -19.49 -23.33 -18.46
N LYS A 297 -19.15 -24.18 -17.48
CA LYS A 297 -19.50 -23.97 -16.08
C LYS A 297 -19.01 -22.60 -15.58
N GLU A 298 -17.73 -22.30 -15.84
CA GLU A 298 -17.12 -21.05 -15.38
C GLU A 298 -17.67 -19.83 -16.11
N LEU A 299 -17.69 -19.84 -17.44
CA LEU A 299 -18.19 -18.70 -18.23
C LEU A 299 -19.66 -18.39 -17.93
N ASN A 300 -20.50 -19.42 -17.77
CA ASN A 300 -21.90 -19.22 -17.41
C ASN A 300 -22.04 -18.59 -16.01
N ALA A 301 -21.23 -19.00 -15.03
CA ALA A 301 -21.22 -18.37 -13.70
C ALA A 301 -20.73 -16.92 -13.75
N ILE A 302 -19.63 -16.64 -14.45
CA ILE A 302 -19.03 -15.31 -14.61
C ILE A 302 -20.04 -14.33 -15.26
N ILE A 303 -20.69 -14.75 -16.33
CA ILE A 303 -21.68 -13.93 -17.08
C ILE A 303 -22.95 -13.75 -16.24
N LYS A 304 -23.53 -14.84 -15.72
CA LYS A 304 -24.75 -14.80 -14.91
C LYS A 304 -24.67 -13.83 -13.73
N HIS A 305 -23.52 -13.76 -13.08
CA HIS A 305 -23.31 -12.90 -11.92
C HIS A 305 -22.68 -11.53 -12.25
N GLY A 306 -22.53 -11.19 -13.53
CA GLY A 306 -22.08 -9.86 -13.98
C GLY A 306 -20.58 -9.61 -13.78
N PHE A 307 -19.75 -10.66 -13.67
CA PHE A 307 -18.30 -10.54 -13.43
C PHE A 307 -17.46 -10.48 -14.73
N ALA A 308 -18.09 -10.56 -15.90
CA ALA A 308 -17.41 -10.53 -17.20
C ALA A 308 -16.52 -9.27 -17.37
N VAL A 309 -16.99 -8.13 -16.87
CA VAL A 309 -16.23 -6.88 -16.91
C VAL A 309 -14.93 -6.97 -16.11
N LEU A 310 -14.92 -7.64 -14.95
CA LEU A 310 -13.73 -7.81 -14.13
C LEU A 310 -12.66 -8.65 -14.85
N TYR A 311 -13.09 -9.73 -15.51
CA TYR A 311 -12.20 -10.56 -16.31
C TYR A 311 -11.65 -9.79 -17.51
N LEU A 312 -12.50 -9.01 -18.19
CA LEU A 312 -12.06 -8.22 -19.35
C LEU A 312 -11.07 -7.13 -18.96
N ILE A 313 -11.26 -6.47 -17.80
CA ILE A 313 -10.30 -5.50 -17.26
C ILE A 313 -8.97 -6.22 -16.96
N ALA A 314 -9.01 -7.34 -16.25
CA ALA A 314 -7.82 -8.11 -15.92
C ALA A 314 -7.06 -8.54 -17.19
N HIS A 315 -7.78 -9.06 -18.20
CA HIS A 315 -7.19 -9.38 -19.51
C HIS A 315 -6.49 -8.18 -20.14
N LYS A 316 -7.16 -7.02 -20.21
CA LYS A 316 -6.61 -5.81 -20.84
C LYS A 316 -5.35 -5.31 -20.15
N VAL A 317 -5.32 -5.28 -18.81
CA VAL A 317 -4.13 -4.81 -18.06
C VAL A 317 -2.97 -5.82 -18.14
N VAL A 318 -3.26 -7.13 -18.14
CA VAL A 318 -2.24 -8.16 -18.34
C VAL A 318 -1.67 -8.10 -19.76
N ASN A 319 -2.53 -8.01 -20.77
CA ASN A 319 -2.12 -7.94 -22.16
C ASN A 319 -1.30 -6.68 -22.45
N LYS A 320 -1.65 -5.53 -21.83
CA LYS A 320 -0.83 -4.31 -21.90
C LYS A 320 0.58 -4.56 -21.37
N SER A 321 0.73 -5.20 -20.22
CA SER A 321 2.03 -5.53 -19.64
C SER A 321 2.83 -6.50 -20.52
N LEU A 322 2.19 -7.55 -21.01
CA LEU A 322 2.81 -8.56 -21.88
C LEU A 322 3.25 -7.98 -23.23
N SER A 323 2.45 -7.09 -23.85
CA SER A 323 2.78 -6.42 -25.10
C SER A 323 4.00 -5.51 -24.98
N ASP A 324 4.23 -4.93 -23.80
CA ASP A 324 5.42 -4.13 -23.50
C ASP A 324 6.58 -5.01 -22.97
N GLY A 325 6.39 -6.34 -22.97
CA GLY A 325 7.39 -7.36 -22.67
C GLY A 325 7.64 -7.57 -21.18
N TYR A 326 6.69 -7.24 -20.31
CA TYR A 326 6.75 -7.56 -18.88
C TYR A 326 5.80 -8.70 -18.53
N LEU A 327 6.32 -9.80 -18.02
CA LEU A 327 5.49 -10.89 -17.53
C LEU A 327 4.65 -10.45 -16.34
N VAL A 328 3.49 -11.09 -16.18
CA VAL A 328 2.58 -10.86 -15.05
C VAL A 328 2.42 -12.17 -14.30
N GLY A 329 2.67 -12.14 -13.00
CA GLY A 329 2.40 -13.26 -12.12
C GLY A 329 0.98 -13.20 -11.57
N SER A 330 0.27 -14.31 -11.52
CA SER A 330 -0.98 -14.38 -10.78
C SER A 330 -0.74 -14.64 -9.31
N ARG A 331 -1.62 -14.09 -8.46
CA ARG A 331 -1.58 -14.21 -7.01
C ARG A 331 -2.94 -14.64 -6.46
N GLY A 332 -2.96 -15.17 -5.25
CA GLY A 332 -4.22 -15.58 -4.63
C GLY A 332 -4.88 -16.76 -5.34
N SER A 333 -6.18 -16.66 -5.60
CA SER A 333 -6.99 -17.76 -6.12
C SER A 333 -7.38 -17.64 -7.59
N VAL A 334 -6.93 -16.61 -8.32
CA VAL A 334 -7.31 -16.40 -9.73
C VAL A 334 -6.88 -17.56 -10.64
N GLY A 335 -5.74 -18.21 -10.36
CA GLY A 335 -5.30 -19.41 -11.06
C GLY A 335 -6.16 -20.67 -10.85
N SER A 336 -7.24 -20.58 -10.06
CA SER A 336 -8.26 -21.63 -9.95
C SER A 336 -9.33 -21.52 -11.06
N SER A 337 -9.33 -20.43 -11.83
CA SER A 337 -10.26 -20.22 -12.94
C SER A 337 -9.64 -20.61 -14.27
N PHE A 338 -10.24 -21.60 -14.93
CA PHE A 338 -9.84 -22.02 -16.28
C PHE A 338 -10.22 -20.95 -17.32
N ALA A 339 -11.33 -20.24 -17.12
CA ALA A 339 -11.67 -19.07 -17.92
C ALA A 339 -10.60 -17.98 -17.84
N ALA A 340 -10.00 -17.74 -16.66
CA ALA A 340 -8.88 -16.81 -16.51
C ALA A 340 -7.62 -17.28 -17.27
N THR A 341 -7.34 -18.60 -17.26
CA THR A 341 -6.25 -19.19 -18.05
C THR A 341 -6.51 -19.03 -19.55
N MET A 342 -7.74 -19.29 -19.99
CA MET A 342 -8.13 -19.18 -21.40
C MET A 342 -8.28 -17.73 -21.87
N SER A 343 -8.31 -16.75 -20.94
CA SER A 343 -8.32 -15.32 -21.26
C SER A 343 -6.97 -14.63 -21.02
N ASP A 344 -5.87 -15.36 -20.96
CA ASP A 344 -4.51 -14.84 -20.74
C ASP A 344 -4.32 -14.01 -19.44
N ILE A 345 -5.19 -14.20 -18.44
CA ILE A 345 -5.07 -13.52 -17.15
C ILE A 345 -4.04 -14.21 -16.24
N THR A 346 -3.92 -15.54 -16.36
CA THR A 346 -2.98 -16.37 -15.60
C THR A 346 -2.38 -17.47 -16.46
N GLU A 347 -1.14 -17.88 -16.15
CA GLU A 347 -0.51 -19.06 -16.76
C GLU A 347 -0.86 -20.38 -16.04
N VAL A 348 -1.47 -20.32 -14.85
CA VAL A 348 -1.85 -21.52 -14.08
C VAL A 348 -3.05 -22.19 -14.74
N ASN A 349 -2.87 -23.43 -15.18
CA ASN A 349 -3.96 -24.27 -15.74
C ASN A 349 -4.58 -25.12 -14.62
N PRO A 350 -5.82 -24.84 -14.16
CA PRO A 350 -6.45 -25.56 -13.05
C PRO A 350 -7.02 -26.92 -13.40
N LEU A 351 -6.98 -27.34 -14.64
CA LEU A 351 -7.42 -28.67 -15.04
C LEU A 351 -6.58 -29.77 -14.37
N PRO A 352 -7.07 -31.01 -14.27
CA PRO A 352 -6.25 -32.14 -13.86
C PRO A 352 -4.99 -32.27 -14.70
N PRO A 353 -3.90 -32.90 -14.20
CA PRO A 353 -2.72 -33.20 -14.98
C PRO A 353 -3.07 -33.93 -16.28
N HIS A 354 -2.52 -33.46 -17.40
CA HIS A 354 -2.80 -34.02 -18.74
C HIS A 354 -1.70 -33.68 -19.74
N TYR A 355 -1.74 -34.40 -20.83
CA TYR A 355 -0.92 -34.14 -22.02
C TYR A 355 -1.71 -33.43 -23.10
N VAL A 356 -1.04 -32.50 -23.80
CA VAL A 356 -1.59 -31.90 -25.02
C VAL A 356 -0.51 -31.78 -26.09
N CYS A 357 -0.80 -32.16 -27.32
CA CYS A 357 0.16 -32.08 -28.41
C CYS A 357 0.15 -30.65 -29.02
N PRO A 358 1.27 -29.93 -29.04
CA PRO A 358 1.32 -28.59 -29.61
C PRO A 358 1.12 -28.57 -31.14
N ASN A 359 1.34 -29.68 -31.83
CA ASN A 359 1.19 -29.81 -33.28
C ASN A 359 -0.23 -30.24 -33.70
N CYS A 360 -0.69 -31.41 -33.27
CA CYS A 360 -1.95 -31.97 -33.77
C CYS A 360 -3.12 -31.80 -32.77
N ARG A 361 -2.93 -31.14 -31.63
CA ARG A 361 -3.94 -30.83 -30.63
C ARG A 361 -4.53 -32.06 -29.92
N TYR A 362 -3.99 -33.28 -30.16
CA TYR A 362 -4.37 -34.44 -29.39
C TYR A 362 -4.11 -34.22 -27.91
N SER A 363 -5.07 -34.55 -27.06
CA SER A 363 -4.94 -34.46 -25.61
C SER A 363 -5.26 -35.78 -24.93
N ASP A 364 -4.60 -36.04 -23.81
CA ASP A 364 -4.79 -37.24 -23.01
C ASP A 364 -4.90 -36.86 -21.52
N PHE A 365 -6.09 -37.06 -20.95
CA PHE A 365 -6.43 -36.88 -19.54
C PHE A 365 -6.39 -38.16 -18.72
N ASN A 366 -6.08 -39.32 -19.37
CA ASN A 366 -6.00 -40.59 -18.68
C ASN A 366 -4.62 -40.77 -18.03
N VAL A 367 -4.36 -39.99 -16.98
CA VAL A 367 -3.11 -40.01 -16.23
C VAL A 367 -3.37 -40.32 -14.75
N ASP A 368 -2.40 -40.96 -14.10
CA ASP A 368 -2.46 -41.26 -12.68
C ASP A 368 -2.24 -39.97 -11.84
N THR A 369 -3.34 -39.32 -11.44
CA THR A 369 -3.31 -38.08 -10.68
C THR A 369 -2.88 -38.24 -9.20
N GLU A 370 -2.97 -39.49 -8.66
CA GLU A 370 -2.46 -39.78 -7.32
C GLU A 370 -0.93 -39.84 -7.31
N LYS A 371 -0.35 -40.36 -8.37
CA LYS A 371 1.10 -40.47 -8.55
C LYS A 371 1.73 -39.13 -8.95
N TYR A 372 1.06 -38.36 -9.83
CA TYR A 372 1.58 -37.12 -10.37
C TYR A 372 0.75 -35.95 -9.89
N GLY A 373 1.32 -35.14 -8.99
CA GLY A 373 0.61 -34.03 -8.34
C GLY A 373 0.33 -32.82 -9.24
N CYS A 374 1.03 -32.72 -10.40
CA CYS A 374 0.79 -31.71 -11.43
C CYS A 374 1.29 -32.19 -12.80
N GLY A 375 0.87 -31.50 -13.86
CA GLY A 375 1.26 -31.87 -15.23
C GLY A 375 2.77 -31.81 -15.47
N PHE A 376 3.51 -30.90 -14.86
CA PHE A 376 4.95 -30.80 -15.06
C PHE A 376 5.75 -31.98 -14.52
N ASP A 377 5.16 -32.79 -13.64
CA ASP A 377 5.77 -34.02 -13.12
C ASP A 377 5.53 -35.26 -14.01
N LEU A 378 4.69 -35.14 -15.06
CA LEU A 378 4.42 -36.22 -16.00
C LEU A 378 5.69 -36.52 -16.82
N PRO A 379 5.93 -37.78 -17.17
CA PRO A 379 7.02 -38.19 -18.08
C PRO A 379 6.92 -37.49 -19.43
N ARG A 380 8.05 -37.19 -20.06
CA ARG A 380 8.08 -36.72 -21.44
C ARG A 380 7.74 -37.87 -22.38
N ILE A 381 6.74 -37.71 -23.22
CA ILE A 381 6.27 -38.69 -24.16
C ILE A 381 6.01 -38.09 -25.54
N PRO A 382 6.27 -38.81 -26.62
CA PRO A 382 5.85 -38.37 -27.95
C PRO A 382 4.34 -38.58 -28.14
N CYS A 383 3.73 -37.70 -28.94
CA CYS A 383 2.34 -37.80 -29.30
C CYS A 383 2.07 -39.10 -30.10
N PRO A 384 1.09 -39.94 -29.69
CA PRO A 384 0.79 -41.18 -30.38
C PRO A 384 0.23 -40.95 -31.79
N LYS A 385 -0.22 -39.73 -32.12
CA LYS A 385 -0.75 -39.40 -33.46
C LYS A 385 0.29 -38.85 -34.43
N CYS A 386 1.24 -38.00 -33.96
CA CYS A 386 2.14 -37.28 -34.86
C CYS A 386 3.62 -37.35 -34.45
N GLY A 387 3.96 -37.97 -33.31
CA GLY A 387 5.32 -38.14 -32.85
C GLY A 387 5.96 -36.89 -32.22
N THR A 388 5.29 -35.74 -32.22
CA THR A 388 5.78 -34.53 -31.57
C THR A 388 5.78 -34.68 -30.04
N GLU A 389 6.77 -34.20 -29.32
CA GLU A 389 6.76 -34.19 -27.85
C GLU A 389 5.53 -33.45 -27.34
N MET A 390 4.80 -34.05 -26.40
CA MET A 390 3.58 -33.47 -25.85
C MET A 390 3.87 -32.48 -24.73
N ASP A 391 3.14 -31.38 -24.71
CA ASP A 391 3.09 -30.45 -23.57
C ASP A 391 2.39 -31.13 -22.39
N ARG A 392 2.82 -30.76 -21.18
CA ARG A 392 2.37 -31.33 -19.92
C ARG A 392 1.79 -30.21 -19.10
N GLN A 393 0.54 -30.27 -18.74
CA GLN A 393 -0.21 -29.18 -18.07
C GLN A 393 -1.10 -29.71 -16.96
N GLY A 394 -1.61 -28.80 -16.12
CA GLY A 394 -2.64 -29.07 -15.15
C GLY A 394 -2.16 -29.15 -13.70
N PHE A 395 -2.92 -28.56 -12.81
CA PHE A 395 -2.64 -28.49 -11.36
C PHE A 395 -3.75 -29.11 -10.50
N ASP A 396 -4.87 -29.51 -11.07
CA ASP A 396 -6.04 -30.07 -10.39
C ASP A 396 -6.54 -29.12 -9.27
N ILE A 397 -7.10 -27.98 -9.70
CA ILE A 397 -7.61 -26.96 -8.76
C ILE A 397 -9.11 -26.73 -9.02
N PRO A 398 -9.97 -26.91 -8.02
CA PRO A 398 -11.41 -26.69 -8.16
C PRO A 398 -11.76 -25.21 -8.36
N PHE A 399 -12.74 -24.91 -9.21
CA PHE A 399 -13.24 -23.54 -9.44
C PHE A 399 -13.93 -22.95 -8.20
N GLU A 400 -14.57 -23.80 -7.41
CA GLU A 400 -15.32 -23.44 -6.22
C GLU A 400 -14.49 -22.67 -5.19
N VAL A 401 -13.18 -22.92 -5.13
CA VAL A 401 -12.28 -22.21 -4.23
C VAL A 401 -12.08 -20.72 -4.61
N PHE A 402 -12.40 -20.37 -5.84
CA PHE A 402 -12.33 -18.99 -6.34
C PHE A 402 -13.65 -18.23 -6.20
N MET A 403 -14.72 -18.74 -6.79
CA MET A 403 -16.00 -18.04 -6.87
C MET A 403 -17.10 -18.64 -5.98
N GLY A 404 -16.76 -19.54 -5.08
CA GLY A 404 -17.74 -20.22 -4.26
C GLY A 404 -18.49 -21.34 -5.00
N PHE A 405 -19.29 -22.09 -4.25
CA PHE A 405 -19.97 -23.29 -4.79
C PHE A 405 -21.05 -22.94 -5.83
N ASN A 406 -21.70 -21.78 -5.66
CA ASN A 406 -22.73 -21.29 -6.57
C ASN A 406 -22.17 -20.36 -7.67
N GLY A 407 -20.86 -20.08 -7.65
CA GLY A 407 -20.23 -19.12 -8.55
C GLY A 407 -20.64 -17.66 -8.33
N ASP A 408 -21.18 -17.34 -7.17
CA ASP A 408 -21.79 -16.05 -6.81
C ASP A 408 -20.90 -15.14 -5.96
N LYS A 409 -19.77 -15.66 -5.48
CA LYS A 409 -18.75 -14.87 -4.80
C LYS A 409 -18.01 -14.00 -5.82
N ALA A 410 -17.92 -12.68 -5.57
CA ALA A 410 -17.14 -11.78 -6.40
C ALA A 410 -15.67 -12.26 -6.51
N PRO A 411 -15.13 -12.37 -7.74
CA PRO A 411 -13.76 -12.82 -7.96
C PRO A 411 -12.77 -11.75 -7.51
N ASP A 412 -11.76 -12.17 -6.75
CA ASP A 412 -10.63 -11.34 -6.36
C ASP A 412 -9.45 -11.66 -7.29
N ILE A 413 -9.21 -10.77 -8.26
CA ILE A 413 -8.19 -10.97 -9.30
C ILE A 413 -6.95 -10.17 -8.93
N ASP A 414 -6.06 -10.81 -8.18
CA ASP A 414 -4.77 -10.26 -7.76
C ASP A 414 -3.68 -10.56 -8.79
N LEU A 415 -2.97 -9.53 -9.24
CA LEU A 415 -1.94 -9.64 -10.27
C LEU A 415 -0.65 -8.94 -9.86
N ASN A 416 0.48 -9.65 -10.01
CA ASN A 416 1.82 -9.13 -9.76
C ASN A 416 2.42 -8.58 -11.06
N PHE A 417 2.54 -7.28 -11.12
CA PHE A 417 3.24 -6.57 -12.20
C PHE A 417 4.68 -6.26 -11.79
N SER A 418 5.54 -6.00 -12.74
CA SER A 418 6.86 -5.42 -12.46
C SER A 418 6.69 -4.11 -11.68
N GLY A 419 7.43 -3.96 -10.57
CA GLY A 419 7.36 -2.75 -9.74
C GLY A 419 7.69 -1.48 -10.51
N VAL A 420 8.63 -1.54 -11.45
CA VAL A 420 8.98 -0.39 -12.30
C VAL A 420 7.94 -0.10 -13.39
N TYR A 421 7.11 -1.08 -13.74
CA TYR A 421 6.06 -0.95 -14.76
C TYR A 421 4.67 -0.64 -14.16
N GLN A 422 4.47 -0.88 -12.87
CA GLN A 422 3.21 -0.63 -12.16
C GLN A 422 2.61 0.77 -12.42
N PRO A 423 3.39 1.88 -12.42
CA PRO A 423 2.84 3.22 -12.71
C PRO A 423 2.25 3.35 -14.13
N VAL A 424 2.79 2.62 -15.10
CA VAL A 424 2.27 2.60 -16.48
C VAL A 424 0.90 1.92 -16.51
N ILE A 425 0.74 0.81 -15.78
CA ILE A 425 -0.56 0.13 -15.65
C ILE A 425 -1.60 1.01 -14.94
N HIS A 426 -1.20 1.73 -13.87
CA HIS A 426 -2.10 2.68 -13.21
C HIS A 426 -2.63 3.72 -14.19
N LYS A 427 -1.74 4.31 -15.00
CA LYS A 427 -2.13 5.27 -16.02
C LYS A 427 -3.01 4.65 -17.11
N TYR A 428 -2.72 3.42 -17.53
CA TYR A 428 -3.54 2.70 -18.49
C TYR A 428 -4.97 2.46 -18.00
N ILE A 429 -5.15 2.17 -16.71
CA ILE A 429 -6.50 2.06 -16.10
C ILE A 429 -7.23 3.42 -16.14
N GLU A 430 -6.54 4.54 -15.90
CA GLU A 430 -7.11 5.88 -16.07
C GLU A 430 -7.51 6.17 -17.52
N GLU A 431 -6.72 5.69 -18.50
CA GLU A 431 -7.06 5.79 -19.92
C GLU A 431 -8.30 4.96 -20.30
N LEU A 432 -8.48 3.78 -19.70
CA LEU A 432 -9.64 2.91 -19.96
C LEU A 432 -10.96 3.49 -19.43
N PHE A 433 -10.93 4.07 -18.21
CA PHE A 433 -12.15 4.47 -17.51
C PHE A 433 -12.35 5.98 -17.40
N GLY A 434 -11.32 6.78 -17.67
CA GLY A 434 -11.30 8.23 -17.49
C GLY A 434 -10.70 8.64 -16.14
N HIS A 435 -9.98 9.73 -16.16
CA HIS A 435 -9.24 10.26 -15.00
C HIS A 435 -10.17 10.57 -13.80
N ASP A 436 -11.38 11.06 -14.08
CA ASP A 436 -12.35 11.43 -13.04
C ASP A 436 -13.06 10.22 -12.39
N ASN A 437 -12.81 9.01 -12.90
CA ASN A 437 -13.45 7.77 -12.45
C ASN A 437 -12.48 6.77 -11.82
N VAL A 438 -11.19 7.12 -11.72
CA VAL A 438 -10.15 6.24 -11.19
C VAL A 438 -9.38 6.95 -10.09
N PHE A 439 -9.30 6.33 -8.92
CA PHE A 439 -8.63 6.89 -7.74
C PHE A 439 -7.77 5.81 -7.07
N ARG A 440 -6.73 6.23 -6.37
CA ARG A 440 -6.03 5.29 -5.49
C ARG A 440 -6.89 4.97 -4.27
N ALA A 441 -6.88 3.74 -3.82
CA ALA A 441 -7.54 3.37 -2.57
C ALA A 441 -6.86 4.07 -1.40
N GLY A 442 -7.63 4.82 -0.60
CA GLY A 442 -7.13 5.49 0.60
C GLY A 442 -6.98 4.51 1.77
N THR A 443 -6.02 4.78 2.62
CA THR A 443 -5.80 4.06 3.87
C THR A 443 -5.68 5.03 5.05
N ILE A 444 -6.09 4.58 6.22
CA ILE A 444 -5.89 5.31 7.48
C ILE A 444 -4.91 4.51 8.33
N ALA A 445 -3.78 5.13 8.66
CA ALA A 445 -2.78 4.53 9.53
C ALA A 445 -3.01 4.96 10.97
N GLY A 446 -3.21 4.00 11.87
CA GLY A 446 -3.22 4.18 13.31
C GLY A 446 -1.83 4.18 13.92
N VAL A 447 -1.75 4.50 15.21
CA VAL A 447 -0.52 4.38 16.00
C VAL A 447 -0.23 2.89 16.21
N ALA A 448 0.90 2.41 15.68
CA ALA A 448 1.32 1.02 15.84
C ALA A 448 1.89 0.76 17.27
N ASP A 449 1.86 -0.50 17.72
CA ASP A 449 2.31 -0.94 19.05
C ASP A 449 3.68 -0.38 19.46
N LYS A 450 4.70 -0.53 18.61
CA LYS A 450 6.05 -0.03 18.88
C LYS A 450 6.10 1.49 19.00
N THR A 451 5.32 2.21 18.20
CA THR A 451 5.20 3.67 18.25
C THR A 451 4.50 4.11 19.52
N ALA A 452 3.43 3.42 19.94
CA ALA A 452 2.71 3.69 21.17
C ALA A 452 3.62 3.55 22.41
N ILE A 453 4.37 2.44 22.47
CA ILE A 453 5.36 2.23 23.53
C ILE A 453 6.42 3.34 23.50
N GLY A 454 6.90 3.73 22.33
CA GLY A 454 7.86 4.83 22.16
C GLY A 454 7.33 6.16 22.68
N TYR A 455 6.08 6.52 22.42
CA TYR A 455 5.44 7.71 22.97
C TYR A 455 5.35 7.69 24.50
N VAL A 456 4.95 6.56 25.09
CA VAL A 456 4.90 6.38 26.55
C VAL A 456 6.27 6.52 27.19
N LEU A 457 7.28 5.85 26.63
CA LEU A 457 8.65 5.91 27.14
C LEU A 457 9.22 7.34 27.08
N LYS A 458 9.07 8.01 25.95
CA LYS A 458 9.50 9.41 25.77
C LYS A 458 8.80 10.33 26.76
N TYR A 459 7.46 10.21 26.88
CA TYR A 459 6.66 10.99 27.83
C TYR A 459 7.15 10.82 29.26
N CYS A 460 7.35 9.57 29.72
CA CYS A 460 7.85 9.28 31.06
C CYS A 460 9.27 9.82 31.28
N GLN A 461 10.15 9.65 30.31
CA GLN A 461 11.54 10.14 30.40
C GLN A 461 11.62 11.67 30.50
N GLU A 462 10.91 12.39 29.65
CA GLU A 462 10.92 13.87 29.64
C GLU A 462 10.37 14.48 30.95
N ARG A 463 9.52 13.76 31.68
CA ARG A 463 8.86 14.22 32.92
C ARG A 463 9.42 13.57 34.17
N GLY A 464 10.45 12.72 34.06
CA GLY A 464 11.03 12.02 35.19
C GLY A 464 10.07 11.04 35.89
N ILE A 465 9.06 10.51 35.15
CA ILE A 465 8.05 9.59 35.69
C ILE A 465 8.53 8.16 35.55
N THR A 466 8.56 7.43 36.68
CA THR A 466 8.86 5.99 36.69
C THR A 466 7.56 5.20 36.83
N VAL A 467 7.27 4.32 35.86
CA VAL A 467 6.09 3.45 35.87
C VAL A 467 6.50 2.00 35.62
N SER A 468 5.68 1.07 36.14
CA SER A 468 5.88 -0.38 35.90
C SER A 468 5.70 -0.75 34.41
N ASN A 469 6.23 -1.90 34.00
CA ASN A 469 6.02 -2.39 32.64
C ASN A 469 4.54 -2.65 32.32
N ALA A 470 3.76 -3.11 33.31
CA ALA A 470 2.31 -3.28 33.15
C ALA A 470 1.62 -1.95 32.86
N GLU A 471 2.00 -0.88 33.59
CA GLU A 471 1.44 0.46 33.36
C GLU A 471 1.87 1.04 32.01
N LYS A 472 3.12 0.81 31.56
CA LYS A 472 3.56 1.19 30.21
C LYS A 472 2.69 0.51 29.14
N GLN A 473 2.42 -0.78 29.28
CA GLN A 473 1.55 -1.53 28.38
C GLN A 473 0.10 -1.01 28.41
N ARG A 474 -0.45 -0.71 29.58
CA ARG A 474 -1.79 -0.13 29.72
C ARG A 474 -1.90 1.22 29.00
N LEU A 475 -0.92 2.11 29.22
CA LEU A 475 -0.88 3.41 28.57
C LEU A 475 -0.70 3.26 27.04
N ALA A 476 0.17 2.36 26.59
CA ALA A 476 0.37 2.10 25.17
C ALA A 476 -0.91 1.54 24.52
N SER A 477 -1.59 0.56 25.17
CA SER A 477 -2.82 -0.01 24.62
C SER A 477 -3.97 0.98 24.46
N GLY A 478 -3.98 2.07 25.25
CA GLY A 478 -4.97 3.14 25.11
C GLY A 478 -4.71 4.12 23.97
N ILE A 479 -3.54 4.05 23.31
CA ILE A 479 -3.15 4.89 22.18
C ILE A 479 -2.98 4.10 20.86
N ILE A 480 -2.91 2.79 20.92
CA ILE A 480 -2.86 1.94 19.72
C ILE A 480 -4.10 2.21 18.84
N ASP A 481 -3.93 2.17 17.53
CA ASP A 481 -4.96 2.40 16.50
C ASP A 481 -5.60 3.80 16.47
N VAL A 482 -5.19 4.72 17.34
CA VAL A 482 -5.59 6.13 17.18
C VAL A 482 -5.05 6.64 15.85
N LYS A 483 -5.91 7.29 15.04
CA LYS A 483 -5.55 7.82 13.72
C LYS A 483 -4.31 8.71 13.81
N ARG A 484 -3.28 8.38 13.03
CA ARG A 484 -2.03 9.12 12.92
C ARG A 484 -1.93 9.90 11.62
N THR A 485 -2.14 9.23 10.50
CA THR A 485 -2.01 9.81 9.16
C THR A 485 -2.89 9.07 8.16
N THR A 486 -3.03 9.65 6.99
CA THR A 486 -3.65 8.99 5.83
C THR A 486 -2.56 8.52 4.86
N GLY A 487 -2.86 7.50 4.09
CA GLY A 487 -1.95 6.92 3.11
C GLY A 487 -2.68 6.46 1.86
N GLN A 488 -1.92 5.88 0.95
CA GLN A 488 -2.45 5.17 -0.21
C GLN A 488 -2.22 3.67 -0.06
N HIS A 489 -3.16 2.87 -0.51
CA HIS A 489 -2.94 1.44 -0.67
C HIS A 489 -1.87 1.21 -1.75
N PRO A 490 -0.86 0.35 -1.53
CA PRO A 490 0.26 0.21 -2.46
C PRO A 490 -0.14 -0.30 -3.85
N ALA A 491 -1.24 -1.06 -3.94
CA ALA A 491 -1.70 -1.70 -5.16
C ALA A 491 -3.09 -1.24 -5.61
N GLY A 492 -3.95 -0.83 -4.67
CA GLY A 492 -5.39 -0.65 -4.91
C GLY A 492 -5.74 0.55 -5.78
N MET A 493 -6.44 0.28 -6.87
CA MET A 493 -7.08 1.27 -7.73
C MET A 493 -8.59 1.13 -7.61
N VAL A 494 -9.27 2.18 -7.18
CA VAL A 494 -10.73 2.24 -7.12
C VAL A 494 -11.24 2.73 -8.46
N VAL A 495 -12.12 1.94 -9.09
CA VAL A 495 -12.73 2.27 -10.38
C VAL A 495 -14.23 2.45 -10.20
N MET A 496 -14.73 3.60 -10.62
CA MET A 496 -16.11 4.01 -10.46
C MET A 496 -16.83 4.04 -11.82
N PRO A 497 -18.12 3.67 -11.90
CA PRO A 497 -18.91 3.83 -13.13
C PRO A 497 -19.01 5.29 -13.57
N LYS A 498 -19.01 5.54 -14.88
CA LYS A 498 -19.01 6.89 -15.47
C LYS A 498 -20.27 7.71 -15.20
N GLU A 499 -21.37 7.05 -14.87
CA GLU A 499 -22.65 7.67 -14.54
C GLU A 499 -22.72 8.29 -13.15
N TYR A 500 -21.72 8.08 -12.30
CA TYR A 500 -21.66 8.58 -10.92
C TYR A 500 -20.50 9.57 -10.73
N GLN A 501 -20.58 10.35 -9.67
CA GLN A 501 -19.49 11.20 -9.19
C GLN A 501 -18.92 10.64 -7.90
N ILE A 502 -17.60 10.77 -7.69
CA ILE A 502 -16.93 10.23 -6.51
C ILE A 502 -17.53 10.78 -5.20
N TYR A 503 -18.06 11.99 -5.23
CA TYR A 503 -18.69 12.65 -4.08
C TYR A 503 -20.03 12.02 -3.65
N GLU A 504 -20.53 11.04 -4.40
CA GLU A 504 -21.66 10.21 -3.98
C GLU A 504 -21.23 9.09 -3.03
N PHE A 505 -19.94 8.78 -2.99
CA PHE A 505 -19.34 7.68 -2.22
C PHE A 505 -18.39 8.16 -1.14
N THR A 506 -17.50 9.09 -1.45
CA THR A 506 -16.43 9.53 -0.55
C THR A 506 -15.85 10.88 -0.96
N PRO A 507 -15.36 11.68 -0.02
CA PRO A 507 -14.42 12.74 -0.37
C PRO A 507 -13.11 12.16 -0.95
N ILE A 508 -12.28 13.01 -1.54
CA ILE A 508 -10.96 12.67 -2.05
C ILE A 508 -9.88 13.60 -1.50
N GLN A 509 -8.63 13.13 -1.45
CA GLN A 509 -7.53 13.86 -0.84
C GLN A 509 -6.17 13.45 -1.41
N TYR A 510 -5.14 14.24 -1.09
CA TYR A 510 -3.75 13.79 -1.22
C TYR A 510 -3.36 12.95 0.01
N PRO A 511 -2.79 11.74 -0.17
CA PRO A 511 -2.33 10.92 0.94
C PRO A 511 -1.24 11.65 1.74
N SER A 512 -1.32 11.58 3.07
CA SER A 512 -0.45 12.34 4.00
C SER A 512 -0.49 13.86 3.78
N ASN A 513 -1.51 14.39 3.10
CA ASN A 513 -1.64 15.78 2.67
C ASN A 513 -0.46 16.27 1.80
N ASP A 514 0.19 15.39 1.06
CA ASP A 514 1.35 15.65 0.21
C ASP A 514 0.92 15.73 -1.27
N ALA A 515 0.72 16.95 -1.77
CA ALA A 515 0.35 17.19 -3.16
C ALA A 515 1.52 16.98 -4.16
N THR A 516 2.77 16.90 -3.69
CA THR A 516 3.94 16.81 -4.57
C THR A 516 3.99 15.51 -5.37
N LYS A 517 3.36 14.46 -4.86
CA LYS A 517 3.28 13.15 -5.50
C LYS A 517 2.21 13.06 -6.59
N GLY A 518 1.32 14.04 -6.71
CA GLY A 518 0.25 14.07 -7.71
C GLY A 518 -0.77 12.94 -7.61
N VAL A 519 -0.79 12.19 -6.50
CA VAL A 519 -1.67 11.03 -6.30
C VAL A 519 -2.90 11.45 -5.51
N ILE A 520 -4.09 11.17 -6.05
CA ILE A 520 -5.37 11.40 -5.37
C ILE A 520 -5.93 10.06 -4.86
N THR A 521 -6.33 10.03 -3.59
CA THR A 521 -6.92 8.86 -2.94
C THR A 521 -8.36 9.12 -2.51
N THR A 522 -9.12 8.04 -2.28
CA THR A 522 -10.34 8.14 -1.48
C THR A 522 -10.00 8.65 -0.09
N HIS A 523 -10.88 9.49 0.48
CA HIS A 523 -10.72 10.01 1.83
C HIS A 523 -11.11 8.94 2.88
N PHE A 524 -12.21 8.23 2.64
CA PHE A 524 -12.55 7.06 3.44
C PHE A 524 -11.54 5.95 3.23
N ASP A 525 -11.23 5.21 4.29
CA ASP A 525 -10.45 3.98 4.21
C ASP A 525 -11.17 2.98 3.31
N PHE A 526 -10.41 2.35 2.41
CA PHE A 526 -11.01 1.46 1.41
C PHE A 526 -11.75 0.27 2.05
N ASN A 527 -11.33 -0.20 3.23
CA ASN A 527 -12.03 -1.29 3.92
C ASN A 527 -13.52 -0.98 4.16
N SER A 528 -13.86 0.31 4.32
CA SER A 528 -15.26 0.76 4.44
C SER A 528 -16.01 0.78 3.11
N LEU A 529 -15.31 0.85 1.99
CA LEU A 529 -15.87 0.96 0.63
C LEU A 529 -15.81 -0.35 -0.16
N HIS A 530 -15.22 -1.40 0.43
CA HIS A 530 -14.90 -2.67 -0.23
C HIS A 530 -16.11 -3.33 -0.92
N ASP A 531 -17.27 -3.31 -0.27
CA ASP A 531 -18.50 -3.91 -0.79
C ASP A 531 -19.30 -2.97 -1.71
N THR A 532 -18.83 -1.73 -1.89
CA THR A 532 -19.51 -0.68 -2.65
C THR A 532 -18.82 -0.33 -3.96
N LEU A 533 -17.51 -0.14 -3.95
CA LEU A 533 -16.73 0.26 -5.13
C LEU A 533 -15.75 -0.83 -5.55
N LEU A 534 -15.62 -1.04 -6.86
CA LEU A 534 -14.65 -1.97 -7.41
C LEU A 534 -13.23 -1.50 -7.11
N LYS A 535 -12.43 -2.40 -6.52
CA LYS A 535 -10.98 -2.26 -6.38
C LYS A 535 -10.26 -3.23 -7.31
N LEU A 536 -9.26 -2.74 -8.02
CA LEU A 536 -8.31 -3.54 -8.78
C LEU A 536 -6.97 -3.52 -8.04
N ASP A 537 -6.43 -4.68 -7.72
CA ASP A 537 -5.13 -4.77 -7.05
C ASP A 537 -4.00 -4.99 -8.07
N ILE A 538 -3.33 -3.88 -8.39
CA ILE A 538 -2.16 -3.85 -9.29
C ILE A 538 -0.91 -3.89 -8.40
N LEU A 539 -0.45 -5.09 -8.09
CA LEU A 539 0.65 -5.30 -7.16
C LEU A 539 2.00 -5.13 -7.89
N GLY A 540 2.85 -4.24 -7.39
CA GLY A 540 4.26 -4.15 -7.81
C GLY A 540 5.06 -5.27 -7.15
N HIS A 541 5.81 -6.06 -7.96
CA HIS A 541 6.62 -7.17 -7.49
C HIS A 541 8.00 -7.19 -8.16
N ASP A 542 9.00 -7.72 -7.45
CA ASP A 542 10.39 -7.79 -7.94
C ASP A 542 10.56 -8.86 -9.01
N ASP A 543 9.89 -10.01 -8.89
CA ASP A 543 10.13 -11.16 -9.76
C ASP A 543 9.88 -10.86 -11.24
N PRO A 544 8.77 -10.21 -11.66
CA PRO A 544 8.60 -9.81 -13.05
C PRO A 544 9.68 -8.83 -13.54
N THR A 545 10.17 -7.94 -12.66
CA THR A 545 11.27 -7.02 -12.98
C THR A 545 12.56 -7.79 -13.20
N THR A 546 12.86 -8.73 -12.29
CA THR A 546 14.04 -9.60 -12.37
C THR A 546 14.04 -10.43 -13.64
N ILE A 547 12.91 -11.06 -13.98
CA ILE A 547 12.77 -11.85 -15.20
C ILE A 547 12.98 -10.98 -16.44
N LYS A 548 12.36 -9.80 -16.51
CA LYS A 548 12.57 -8.88 -17.62
C LYS A 548 14.03 -8.51 -17.84
N MET A 549 14.76 -8.30 -16.75
CA MET A 549 16.18 -7.99 -16.80
C MET A 549 16.99 -9.21 -17.26
N LEU A 550 16.66 -10.41 -16.75
CA LEU A 550 17.28 -11.66 -17.16
C LEU A 550 17.07 -11.95 -18.66
N GLU A 551 15.86 -11.77 -19.18
CA GLU A 551 15.56 -11.87 -20.60
C GLU A 551 16.40 -10.88 -21.43
N LYS A 552 16.53 -9.63 -20.96
CA LYS A 552 17.35 -8.60 -21.62
C LYS A 552 18.85 -8.98 -21.66
N LEU A 553 19.37 -9.53 -20.57
CA LEU A 553 20.78 -9.89 -20.43
C LEU A 553 21.16 -11.16 -21.21
N THR A 554 20.24 -12.12 -21.36
CA THR A 554 20.51 -13.45 -21.93
C THR A 554 19.89 -13.66 -23.31
N GLY A 555 18.87 -12.92 -23.69
CA GLY A 555 18.09 -13.14 -24.92
C GLY A 555 17.11 -14.30 -24.85
N ILE A 556 16.91 -14.92 -23.67
CA ILE A 556 16.05 -16.09 -23.49
C ILE A 556 14.67 -15.65 -23.04
N ASP A 557 13.61 -16.10 -23.73
CA ASP A 557 12.22 -15.94 -23.28
C ASP A 557 11.97 -16.85 -22.08
N ALA A 558 11.65 -16.27 -20.94
CA ALA A 558 11.43 -17.01 -19.70
C ALA A 558 10.28 -18.03 -19.77
N ARG A 559 9.30 -17.84 -20.67
CA ARG A 559 8.22 -18.79 -20.90
C ARG A 559 8.66 -20.06 -21.63
N SER A 560 9.81 -20.03 -22.33
CA SER A 560 10.40 -21.19 -22.99
C SER A 560 11.23 -22.08 -22.04
N ILE A 561 11.46 -21.66 -20.82
CA ILE A 561 12.28 -22.38 -19.84
C ILE A 561 11.58 -23.67 -19.40
N PRO A 562 12.27 -24.84 -19.47
CA PRO A 562 11.72 -26.08 -18.95
C PRO A 562 11.63 -26.05 -17.42
N LEU A 563 10.45 -26.35 -16.88
CA LEU A 563 10.20 -26.34 -15.43
C LEU A 563 10.59 -27.65 -14.73
N ASP A 564 11.11 -28.60 -15.47
CA ASP A 564 11.60 -29.90 -15.01
C ASP A 564 13.12 -30.08 -15.25
N ASP A 565 13.88 -29.00 -15.38
CA ASP A 565 15.34 -29.07 -15.58
C ASP A 565 16.00 -29.76 -14.37
N PRO A 566 16.73 -30.87 -14.55
CA PRO A 566 17.30 -31.65 -13.45
C PRO A 566 18.34 -30.87 -12.62
N ALA A 567 19.13 -30.00 -13.25
CA ALA A 567 20.12 -29.18 -12.55
C ALA A 567 19.44 -28.12 -11.69
N VAL A 568 18.34 -27.51 -12.18
CA VAL A 568 17.52 -26.58 -11.41
C VAL A 568 16.86 -27.30 -10.22
N MET A 569 16.25 -28.46 -10.45
CA MET A 569 15.63 -29.24 -9.39
C MET A 569 16.63 -29.69 -8.31
N SER A 570 17.88 -29.94 -8.68
CA SER A 570 18.91 -30.33 -7.71
C SER A 570 19.25 -29.23 -6.70
N LEU A 571 19.00 -27.94 -7.00
CA LEU A 571 19.22 -26.81 -6.07
C LEU A 571 18.42 -26.94 -4.77
N PHE A 572 17.27 -27.58 -4.82
CA PHE A 572 16.39 -27.78 -3.66
C PHE A 572 16.83 -28.93 -2.77
N LEU A 573 17.81 -29.73 -3.21
CA LEU A 573 18.37 -30.89 -2.51
C LEU A 573 19.84 -30.75 -2.16
N SER A 574 20.62 -30.03 -3.00
CA SER A 574 22.06 -29.92 -2.89
C SER A 574 22.58 -28.60 -3.44
N THR A 575 23.90 -28.39 -3.32
CA THR A 575 24.60 -27.23 -3.90
C THR A 575 25.41 -27.61 -5.15
N GLU A 576 25.34 -28.86 -5.60
CA GLU A 576 26.17 -29.40 -6.69
C GLU A 576 26.03 -28.62 -7.99
N ALA A 577 24.79 -28.23 -8.37
CA ALA A 577 24.54 -27.46 -9.59
C ALA A 577 25.19 -26.06 -9.56
N LEU A 578 25.57 -25.55 -8.40
CA LEU A 578 26.31 -24.29 -8.25
C LEU A 578 27.83 -24.48 -8.36
N GLY A 579 28.34 -25.71 -8.30
CA GLY A 579 29.77 -26.01 -8.24
C GLY A 579 30.45 -25.61 -6.92
N VAL A 580 29.67 -25.46 -5.84
CA VAL A 580 30.12 -25.06 -4.50
C VAL A 580 29.73 -26.13 -3.50
N SER A 581 30.59 -26.47 -2.56
CA SER A 581 30.25 -27.44 -1.51
C SER A 581 29.29 -26.84 -0.48
N ALA A 582 28.43 -27.66 0.11
CA ALA A 582 27.52 -27.27 1.19
C ALA A 582 28.28 -26.70 2.40
N GLN A 583 29.48 -27.17 2.66
CA GLN A 583 30.29 -26.67 3.77
C GLN A 583 30.81 -25.26 3.50
N GLU A 584 31.29 -24.97 2.30
CA GLU A 584 31.76 -23.63 1.91
C GLU A 584 30.61 -22.63 1.88
N LEU A 585 29.44 -23.03 1.42
CA LEU A 585 28.26 -22.17 1.34
C LEU A 585 27.55 -21.97 2.69
N GLY A 586 27.74 -22.89 3.65
CA GLY A 586 27.09 -22.85 4.96
C GLY A 586 25.63 -23.31 4.94
N THR A 587 25.18 -23.94 3.85
CA THR A 587 23.83 -24.49 3.71
C THR A 587 23.85 -25.71 2.77
N PRO A 588 23.05 -26.77 3.06
CA PRO A 588 23.02 -27.96 2.22
C PRO A 588 22.23 -27.80 0.91
N VAL A 589 21.52 -26.69 0.70
CA VAL A 589 20.71 -26.44 -0.49
C VAL A 589 21.12 -25.15 -1.20
N GLY A 590 21.01 -25.12 -2.54
CA GLY A 590 21.49 -24.03 -3.39
C GLY A 590 20.50 -22.89 -3.64
N THR A 591 19.56 -22.62 -2.71
CA THR A 591 18.39 -21.79 -2.98
C THR A 591 18.52 -20.33 -2.50
N PHE A 592 19.72 -19.83 -2.16
CA PHE A 592 19.92 -18.41 -1.88
C PHE A 592 19.39 -17.52 -3.01
N GLY A 593 18.60 -16.51 -2.66
CA GLY A 593 18.01 -15.54 -3.60
C GLY A 593 16.95 -16.11 -4.55
N ILE A 594 16.60 -17.40 -4.45
CA ILE A 594 15.47 -17.96 -5.18
C ILE A 594 14.18 -17.51 -4.47
N PRO A 595 13.23 -16.83 -5.17
CA PRO A 595 11.95 -16.46 -4.60
C PRO A 595 11.28 -17.65 -3.93
N GLU A 596 10.59 -17.45 -2.84
CA GLU A 596 9.89 -18.45 -2.02
C GLU A 596 10.82 -19.40 -1.24
N PHE A 597 12.01 -19.75 -1.75
CA PHE A 597 12.86 -20.83 -1.24
C PHE A 597 14.18 -20.36 -0.62
N GLY A 598 14.49 -19.06 -0.67
CA GLY A 598 15.78 -18.53 -0.24
C GLY A 598 15.91 -18.29 1.28
N THR A 599 14.80 -18.18 2.02
CA THR A 599 14.84 -17.87 3.45
C THR A 599 15.37 -19.03 4.29
N LYS A 600 16.02 -18.73 5.43
CA LYS A 600 16.53 -19.75 6.37
C LYS A 600 15.43 -20.73 6.80
N PHE A 601 14.21 -20.25 7.00
CA PHE A 601 13.06 -21.06 7.38
C PHE A 601 12.72 -22.10 6.30
N VAL A 602 12.62 -21.67 5.04
CA VAL A 602 12.25 -22.57 3.94
C VAL A 602 13.41 -23.49 3.56
N ARG A 603 14.67 -23.01 3.60
CA ARG A 603 15.84 -23.89 3.41
C ARG A 603 15.86 -25.05 4.41
N LYS A 604 15.52 -24.80 5.67
CA LYS A 604 15.38 -25.87 6.67
C LYS A 604 14.27 -26.84 6.29
N MET A 605 13.13 -26.35 5.83
CA MET A 605 12.01 -27.17 5.37
C MET A 605 12.40 -28.06 4.18
N LEU A 606 13.17 -27.52 3.23
CA LEU A 606 13.71 -28.30 2.07
C LEU A 606 14.58 -29.47 2.52
N VAL A 607 15.43 -29.26 3.51
CA VAL A 607 16.29 -30.33 4.07
C VAL A 607 15.49 -31.42 4.76
N GLU A 608 14.43 -31.03 5.48
CA GLU A 608 13.55 -31.97 6.22
C GLU A 608 12.64 -32.76 5.26
N THR A 609 12.15 -32.12 4.20
CA THR A 609 11.15 -32.72 3.29
C THR A 609 11.71 -33.37 2.02
N LYS A 610 12.90 -32.96 1.57
CA LYS A 610 13.59 -33.46 0.38
C LYS A 610 12.72 -33.56 -0.88
N PRO A 611 12.23 -32.42 -1.42
CA PRO A 611 11.34 -32.43 -2.57
C PRO A 611 12.01 -33.00 -3.82
N VAL A 612 11.26 -33.78 -4.62
CA VAL A 612 11.75 -34.42 -5.84
C VAL A 612 10.96 -34.03 -7.09
N SER A 613 9.87 -33.28 -6.93
CA SER A 613 8.95 -32.93 -7.99
C SER A 613 8.50 -31.47 -7.92
N PHE A 614 7.95 -30.95 -9.01
CA PHE A 614 7.32 -29.62 -9.04
C PHE A 614 6.16 -29.54 -8.02
N ALA A 615 5.32 -30.56 -7.93
CA ALA A 615 4.23 -30.62 -6.98
C ALA A 615 4.73 -30.55 -5.52
N ASP A 616 5.89 -31.12 -5.21
CA ASP A 616 6.47 -31.02 -3.87
C ASP A 616 6.89 -29.58 -3.55
N LEU A 617 7.44 -28.85 -4.52
CA LEU A 617 7.77 -27.44 -4.35
C LEU A 617 6.50 -26.57 -4.12
N VAL A 618 5.40 -26.88 -4.82
CA VAL A 618 4.09 -26.24 -4.60
C VAL A 618 3.59 -26.52 -3.17
N ARG A 619 3.73 -27.74 -2.68
CA ARG A 619 3.38 -28.12 -1.30
C ARG A 619 4.21 -27.35 -0.27
N ILE A 620 5.53 -27.26 -0.47
CA ILE A 620 6.43 -26.50 0.42
C ILE A 620 6.09 -25.02 0.41
N SER A 621 5.79 -24.44 -0.74
CA SER A 621 5.33 -23.05 -0.81
C SER A 621 4.02 -22.85 -0.03
N GLY A 622 3.07 -23.77 -0.15
CA GLY A 622 1.84 -23.75 0.65
C GLY A 622 2.08 -23.84 2.16
N LEU A 623 2.97 -24.74 2.60
CA LEU A 623 3.35 -24.93 4.01
C LEU A 623 4.04 -23.69 4.58
N SER A 624 4.87 -23.01 3.80
CA SER A 624 5.67 -21.86 4.26
C SER A 624 4.86 -20.57 4.40
N HIS A 625 3.79 -20.40 3.63
CA HIS A 625 2.96 -19.19 3.63
C HIS A 625 1.83 -19.21 4.66
N GLY A 626 1.42 -20.37 5.12
CA GLY A 626 0.36 -20.52 6.10
C GLY A 626 0.80 -20.21 7.53
N THR A 627 -0.17 -19.84 8.38
CA THR A 627 0.08 -19.68 9.82
C THR A 627 -0.30 -20.98 10.55
N ASP A 628 0.64 -21.54 11.34
CA ASP A 628 0.50 -22.80 12.06
C ASP A 628 0.17 -24.00 11.13
N VAL A 629 0.61 -23.95 9.88
CA VAL A 629 0.51 -25.06 8.94
C VAL A 629 1.75 -25.97 9.05
N TRP A 630 2.96 -25.40 9.07
CA TRP A 630 4.20 -26.15 9.20
C TRP A 630 4.64 -26.33 10.65
N THR A 631 4.99 -25.25 11.33
CA THR A 631 5.58 -25.30 12.68
C THR A 631 4.62 -25.90 13.69
N ASN A 632 5.08 -26.88 14.48
CA ASN A 632 4.30 -27.63 15.47
C ASN A 632 3.08 -28.38 14.91
N ASN A 633 2.97 -28.51 13.60
CA ASN A 633 1.91 -29.20 12.90
C ASN A 633 2.48 -30.17 11.85
N ALA A 634 2.51 -29.83 10.57
CA ALA A 634 3.02 -30.71 9.51
C ALA A 634 4.49 -31.15 9.75
N GLN A 635 5.33 -30.29 10.30
CA GLN A 635 6.69 -30.63 10.66
C GLN A 635 6.76 -31.83 11.60
N VAL A 636 5.94 -31.87 12.64
CA VAL A 636 5.91 -32.98 13.61
C VAL A 636 5.51 -34.29 12.92
N LEU A 637 4.58 -34.23 11.97
CA LEU A 637 4.13 -35.42 11.23
C LEU A 637 5.24 -35.99 10.34
N VAL A 638 6.04 -35.12 9.73
CA VAL A 638 7.21 -35.52 8.91
C VAL A 638 8.30 -36.08 9.81
N ASP A 639 8.69 -35.39 10.88
CA ASP A 639 9.76 -35.78 11.79
C ASP A 639 9.48 -37.12 12.49
N THR A 640 8.21 -37.40 12.79
CA THR A 640 7.78 -38.65 13.42
C THR A 640 7.45 -39.77 12.42
N GLY A 641 7.48 -39.48 11.12
CA GLY A 641 7.17 -40.43 10.06
C GLY A 641 5.68 -40.83 9.96
N VAL A 642 4.79 -40.04 10.57
CA VAL A 642 3.34 -40.29 10.57
C VAL A 642 2.74 -40.02 9.19
N ALA A 643 3.22 -38.98 8.49
CA ALA A 643 2.80 -38.64 7.15
C ALA A 643 3.97 -38.11 6.31
N LYS A 644 3.95 -38.39 5.01
CA LYS A 644 4.91 -37.91 4.03
C LYS A 644 4.40 -36.62 3.39
N LEU A 645 5.28 -35.84 2.79
CA LEU A 645 4.96 -34.54 2.15
C LEU A 645 3.72 -34.58 1.24
N PRO A 646 3.49 -35.59 0.36
CA PRO A 646 2.28 -35.68 -0.47
C PRO A 646 0.97 -35.91 0.32
N GLU A 647 1.08 -36.41 1.53
CA GLU A 647 -0.07 -36.77 2.38
C GLU A 647 -0.51 -35.58 3.27
N LEU A 648 0.34 -34.58 3.46
CA LEU A 648 0.09 -33.43 4.34
C LEU A 648 -1.01 -32.50 3.84
N ILE A 649 -1.52 -31.67 4.73
CA ILE A 649 -2.35 -30.51 4.40
C ILE A 649 -1.40 -29.35 4.13
N CYS A 650 -1.15 -29.02 2.87
CA CYS A 650 -0.21 -27.99 2.44
C CYS A 650 -0.93 -26.72 1.97
N THR A 651 -2.02 -26.89 1.22
CA THR A 651 -2.86 -25.81 0.72
C THR A 651 -4.31 -26.06 1.13
N ARG A 652 -5.15 -25.02 1.04
CA ARG A 652 -6.56 -25.16 1.43
C ARG A 652 -7.33 -26.19 0.59
N GLU A 653 -6.96 -26.33 -0.69
CA GLU A 653 -7.55 -27.29 -1.63
C GLU A 653 -7.32 -28.73 -1.17
N ASP A 654 -6.23 -29.03 -0.48
CA ASP A 654 -5.95 -30.39 0.04
C ASP A 654 -7.01 -30.87 1.01
N ILE A 655 -7.59 -29.97 1.82
CA ILE A 655 -8.68 -30.32 2.75
C ILE A 655 -9.91 -30.71 1.94
N MET A 656 -10.33 -29.87 1.00
CA MET A 656 -11.53 -30.09 0.21
C MET A 656 -11.40 -31.36 -0.66
N ASN A 657 -10.31 -31.46 -1.43
CA ASN A 657 -10.11 -32.57 -2.36
C ASN A 657 -10.00 -33.91 -1.64
N LYS A 658 -9.26 -34.00 -0.52
CA LYS A 658 -9.15 -35.24 0.24
C LYS A 658 -10.48 -35.69 0.84
N LEU A 659 -11.29 -34.77 1.33
CA LEU A 659 -12.63 -35.08 1.84
C LEU A 659 -13.54 -35.58 0.72
N ILE A 660 -13.54 -34.92 -0.45
CA ILE A 660 -14.36 -35.32 -1.60
C ILE A 660 -13.92 -36.69 -2.12
N HIS A 661 -12.62 -36.94 -2.27
CA HIS A 661 -12.09 -38.23 -2.73
C HIS A 661 -12.45 -39.37 -1.76
N LYS A 662 -12.58 -39.09 -0.47
CA LYS A 662 -13.04 -40.09 0.52
C LYS A 662 -14.56 -40.24 0.59
N GLY A 663 -15.33 -39.45 -0.19
CA GLY A 663 -16.77 -39.54 -0.30
C GLY A 663 -17.58 -38.59 0.61
N ALA A 664 -16.94 -37.60 1.20
CA ALA A 664 -17.67 -36.56 1.95
C ALA A 664 -18.51 -35.69 1.00
N PRO A 665 -19.67 -35.18 1.44
CA PRO A 665 -20.47 -34.25 0.65
C PRO A 665 -19.66 -33.00 0.27
N GLU A 666 -19.67 -32.63 -1.02
CA GLU A 666 -18.91 -31.51 -1.56
C GLU A 666 -19.15 -30.18 -0.80
N SER A 667 -20.42 -29.92 -0.45
CA SER A 667 -20.78 -28.70 0.29
C SER A 667 -20.17 -28.66 1.70
N ILE A 668 -20.06 -29.81 2.39
CA ILE A 668 -19.43 -29.91 3.71
C ILE A 668 -17.91 -29.79 3.56
N ALA A 669 -17.32 -30.48 2.58
CA ALA A 669 -15.88 -30.38 2.28
C ALA A 669 -15.45 -28.93 2.00
N PHE A 670 -16.22 -28.20 1.22
CA PHE A 670 -15.98 -26.77 0.93
C PHE A 670 -16.12 -25.89 2.20
N LYS A 671 -17.19 -26.07 2.98
CA LYS A 671 -17.39 -25.31 4.23
C LYS A 671 -16.26 -25.58 5.23
N THR A 672 -15.82 -26.83 5.33
CA THR A 672 -14.72 -27.24 6.20
C THR A 672 -13.43 -26.55 5.79
N MET A 673 -13.09 -26.61 4.51
CA MET A 673 -11.94 -25.91 3.94
C MET A 673 -11.99 -24.41 4.22
N GLU A 674 -13.12 -23.73 3.96
CA GLU A 674 -13.31 -22.31 4.22
C GLU A 674 -13.21 -21.94 5.72
N THR A 675 -13.63 -22.83 6.60
CA THR A 675 -13.54 -22.63 8.06
C THR A 675 -12.11 -22.74 8.54
N VAL A 676 -11.41 -23.82 8.14
CA VAL A 676 -10.03 -24.11 8.55
C VAL A 676 -9.05 -23.05 8.00
N ARG A 677 -9.16 -22.68 6.72
CA ARG A 677 -8.25 -21.69 6.14
C ARG A 677 -8.30 -20.30 6.79
N LYS A 678 -9.38 -19.98 7.50
CA LYS A 678 -9.57 -18.72 8.24
C LYS A 678 -9.26 -18.88 9.73
N GLY A 679 -8.75 -20.02 10.17
CA GLY A 679 -8.46 -20.31 11.56
C GLY A 679 -9.70 -20.31 12.47
N ARG A 680 -10.89 -20.58 11.92
CA ARG A 680 -12.13 -20.65 12.66
C ARG A 680 -12.32 -22.05 13.23
N LYS A 681 -13.05 -22.12 14.36
CA LYS A 681 -13.40 -23.41 14.96
C LYS A 681 -14.33 -24.19 14.05
N MET A 682 -14.01 -25.45 13.77
CA MET A 682 -14.89 -26.38 13.04
C MET A 682 -16.16 -26.68 13.85
N THR A 683 -17.26 -26.97 13.17
CA THR A 683 -18.51 -27.43 13.78
C THR A 683 -18.48 -28.94 13.98
N GLU A 684 -19.32 -29.45 14.89
CA GLU A 684 -19.47 -30.89 15.11
C GLU A 684 -19.86 -31.62 13.82
N GLU A 685 -20.68 -31.00 12.95
CA GLU A 685 -21.05 -31.54 11.64
C GLU A 685 -19.84 -31.75 10.72
N MET A 686 -18.90 -30.80 10.71
CA MET A 686 -17.68 -30.88 9.91
C MET A 686 -16.74 -31.98 10.44
N GLU A 687 -16.56 -32.06 11.73
CA GLU A 687 -15.75 -33.10 12.36
C GLU A 687 -16.37 -34.52 12.15
N GLN A 688 -17.68 -34.63 12.32
CA GLN A 688 -18.38 -35.90 12.08
C GLN A 688 -18.26 -36.36 10.61
N ALA A 689 -18.38 -35.42 9.68
CA ALA A 689 -18.19 -35.74 8.26
C ALA A 689 -16.78 -36.25 7.93
N MET A 690 -15.75 -35.78 8.64
CA MET A 690 -14.38 -36.30 8.53
C MET A 690 -14.28 -37.74 9.09
N VAL A 691 -14.90 -37.99 10.22
CA VAL A 691 -14.93 -39.32 10.85
C VAL A 691 -15.69 -40.31 9.99
N ASP A 692 -16.85 -39.94 9.44
CA ASP A 692 -17.70 -40.78 8.60
C ASP A 692 -17.00 -41.28 7.32
N VAL A 693 -15.99 -40.55 6.83
CA VAL A 693 -15.18 -40.95 5.65
C VAL A 693 -13.80 -41.49 6.02
N ASP A 694 -13.64 -41.94 7.25
CA ASP A 694 -12.38 -42.52 7.75
C ASP A 694 -11.14 -41.62 7.54
N MET A 695 -11.25 -40.29 7.83
CA MET A 695 -10.09 -39.43 7.84
C MET A 695 -9.18 -39.75 9.03
N PRO A 696 -7.85 -39.83 8.84
CA PRO A 696 -6.93 -40.08 9.95
C PRO A 696 -7.05 -39.03 11.06
N GLN A 697 -6.92 -39.44 12.31
CA GLN A 697 -7.00 -38.52 13.44
C GLN A 697 -6.00 -37.35 13.32
N TRP A 698 -4.76 -37.61 12.86
CA TRP A 698 -3.78 -36.56 12.66
C TRP A 698 -4.23 -35.49 11.67
N PHE A 699 -5.07 -35.83 10.68
CA PHE A 699 -5.61 -34.88 9.71
C PHE A 699 -6.60 -33.92 10.38
N ILE A 700 -7.50 -34.45 11.21
CA ILE A 700 -8.46 -33.66 11.99
C ILE A 700 -7.72 -32.76 12.97
N ASP A 701 -6.72 -33.29 13.67
CA ASP A 701 -5.88 -32.54 14.63
C ASP A 701 -5.10 -31.42 13.93
N SER A 702 -4.62 -31.67 12.71
CA SER A 702 -3.94 -30.66 11.88
C SER A 702 -4.87 -29.51 11.51
N CYS A 703 -6.12 -29.82 11.11
CA CYS A 703 -7.13 -28.81 10.82
C CYS A 703 -7.42 -27.89 12.02
N HIS A 704 -7.41 -28.41 13.23
CA HIS A 704 -7.60 -27.61 14.44
C HIS A 704 -6.44 -26.65 14.77
N LYS A 705 -5.22 -27.00 14.36
CA LYS A 705 -4.02 -26.19 14.60
C LYS A 705 -3.87 -25.01 13.62
N ILE A 706 -4.35 -25.19 12.39
CA ILE A 706 -4.19 -24.22 11.31
C ILE A 706 -4.95 -22.94 11.61
N LYS A 707 -4.27 -21.78 11.45
CA LYS A 707 -4.87 -20.46 11.60
C LYS A 707 -5.10 -19.74 10.29
N TYR A 708 -4.25 -19.99 9.29
CA TYR A 708 -4.40 -19.40 7.98
C TYR A 708 -3.74 -20.25 6.90
N MET A 709 -4.39 -20.41 5.73
CA MET A 709 -3.85 -21.17 4.60
C MET A 709 -3.95 -20.39 3.30
N PHE A 710 -2.94 -20.60 2.47
CA PHE A 710 -2.90 -20.07 1.11
C PHE A 710 -3.51 -21.04 0.08
N PRO A 711 -3.94 -20.51 -1.10
CA PRO A 711 -4.47 -21.36 -2.18
C PRO A 711 -3.34 -22.03 -2.98
N LYS A 712 -3.60 -23.23 -3.50
CA LYS A 712 -2.70 -23.99 -4.39
C LYS A 712 -2.34 -23.19 -5.66
N ALA A 713 -3.31 -22.44 -6.21
CA ALA A 713 -3.08 -21.59 -7.37
C ALA A 713 -2.00 -20.53 -7.13
N HIS A 714 -2.00 -19.91 -5.95
CA HIS A 714 -0.95 -18.98 -5.54
C HIS A 714 0.42 -19.66 -5.54
N ALA A 715 0.54 -20.78 -4.85
CA ALA A 715 1.79 -21.54 -4.77
C ALA A 715 2.30 -21.96 -6.15
N ALA A 716 1.41 -22.46 -7.02
CA ALA A 716 1.77 -22.87 -8.38
C ALA A 716 2.34 -21.71 -9.21
N ALA A 717 1.73 -20.53 -9.16
CA ALA A 717 2.20 -19.35 -9.88
C ALA A 717 3.59 -18.90 -9.40
N TYR A 718 3.80 -18.85 -8.09
CA TYR A 718 5.08 -18.40 -7.51
C TYR A 718 6.20 -19.43 -7.71
N VAL A 719 5.92 -20.72 -7.62
CA VAL A 719 6.90 -21.79 -7.91
C VAL A 719 7.33 -21.74 -9.38
N THR A 720 6.39 -21.50 -10.30
CA THR A 720 6.72 -21.32 -11.73
C THR A 720 7.72 -20.17 -11.92
N MET A 721 7.49 -19.01 -11.31
CA MET A 721 8.41 -17.88 -11.37
C MET A 721 9.76 -18.19 -10.72
N ALA A 722 9.74 -18.86 -9.56
CA ALA A 722 10.94 -19.25 -8.84
C ALA A 722 11.83 -20.19 -9.67
N LEU A 723 11.26 -21.20 -10.34
CA LEU A 723 12.00 -22.11 -11.20
C LEU A 723 12.59 -21.42 -12.44
N ARG A 724 11.86 -20.49 -13.05
CA ARG A 724 12.39 -19.65 -14.13
C ARG A 724 13.61 -18.86 -13.70
N ILE A 725 13.54 -18.21 -12.53
CA ILE A 725 14.68 -17.46 -11.96
C ILE A 725 15.82 -18.42 -11.60
N ALA A 726 15.52 -19.60 -11.01
CA ALA A 726 16.50 -20.62 -10.66
C ALA A 726 17.23 -21.17 -11.90
N TYR A 727 16.56 -21.28 -13.05
CA TYR A 727 17.17 -21.66 -14.31
C TYR A 727 18.31 -20.69 -14.70
N PHE A 728 18.06 -19.39 -14.64
CA PHE A 728 19.11 -18.40 -14.89
C PHE A 728 20.24 -18.46 -13.86
N LYS A 729 19.92 -18.74 -12.59
CA LYS A 729 20.92 -18.90 -11.55
C LYS A 729 21.90 -20.04 -11.87
N VAL A 730 21.40 -21.16 -12.40
CA VAL A 730 22.22 -22.34 -12.76
C VAL A 730 22.99 -22.08 -14.06
N HIS A 731 22.29 -21.71 -15.12
CA HIS A 731 22.81 -21.70 -16.48
C HIS A 731 23.42 -20.36 -16.91
N TYR A 732 23.06 -19.25 -16.26
CA TYR A 732 23.50 -17.88 -16.58
C TYR A 732 23.85 -17.09 -15.29
N PRO A 733 24.81 -17.57 -14.48
CA PRO A 733 25.05 -17.04 -13.14
C PRO A 733 25.39 -15.55 -13.11
N GLN A 734 26.20 -15.04 -14.03
CA GLN A 734 26.55 -13.63 -14.08
C GLN A 734 25.27 -12.76 -14.29
N ALA A 735 24.42 -13.13 -15.24
CA ALA A 735 23.18 -12.41 -15.50
C ALA A 735 22.23 -12.48 -14.29
N TYR A 736 22.16 -13.63 -13.61
CA TYR A 736 21.36 -13.81 -12.40
C TYR A 736 21.79 -12.84 -11.28
N TYR A 737 23.08 -12.78 -10.96
CA TYR A 737 23.56 -11.89 -9.89
C TYR A 737 23.41 -10.42 -10.26
N ILE A 738 23.67 -10.05 -11.53
CA ILE A 738 23.43 -8.69 -12.03
C ILE A 738 21.97 -8.29 -11.81
N ALA A 739 21.02 -9.11 -12.24
CA ALA A 739 19.60 -8.82 -12.11
C ALA A 739 19.17 -8.73 -10.65
N TYR A 740 19.63 -9.67 -9.81
CA TYR A 740 19.27 -9.72 -8.40
C TYR A 740 19.76 -8.46 -7.64
N PHE A 741 21.04 -8.12 -7.79
CA PHE A 741 21.61 -6.96 -7.11
C PHE A 741 21.06 -5.64 -7.65
N THR A 742 20.72 -5.56 -8.93
CA THR A 742 20.08 -4.37 -9.49
C THR A 742 18.69 -4.12 -8.92
N VAL A 743 17.85 -5.15 -8.89
CA VAL A 743 16.46 -5.01 -8.43
C VAL A 743 16.40 -4.71 -6.93
N ARG A 744 17.42 -5.09 -6.18
CA ARG A 744 17.51 -4.90 -4.71
C ARG A 744 18.68 -4.03 -4.28
N ALA A 745 19.06 -3.07 -5.10
CA ALA A 745 20.18 -2.18 -4.83
C ALA A 745 20.09 -1.40 -3.51
N ASP A 746 18.88 -1.14 -3.02
CA ASP A 746 18.65 -0.45 -1.74
C ASP A 746 19.20 -1.21 -0.51
N ASP A 747 19.28 -2.53 -0.60
CA ASP A 747 19.85 -3.39 0.45
C ASP A 747 21.35 -3.68 0.24
N PHE A 748 21.92 -3.21 -0.87
CA PHE A 748 23.32 -3.47 -1.24
C PHE A 748 24.27 -2.44 -0.60
N ASP A 749 25.32 -2.92 0.08
CA ASP A 749 26.38 -2.07 0.60
C ASP A 749 27.74 -2.55 0.06
N ILE A 750 28.30 -1.80 -0.86
CA ILE A 750 29.55 -2.15 -1.54
C ILE A 750 30.70 -2.34 -0.57
N SER A 751 30.76 -1.60 0.54
CA SER A 751 31.82 -1.70 1.54
C SER A 751 31.86 -3.06 2.22
N LEU A 752 30.71 -3.70 2.37
CA LEU A 752 30.55 -5.03 2.96
C LEU A 752 30.77 -6.13 1.91
N MET A 753 30.34 -5.90 0.66
CA MET A 753 30.32 -6.92 -0.40
C MET A 753 31.65 -7.09 -1.15
N GLN A 754 32.51 -6.07 -1.21
CA GLN A 754 33.82 -6.16 -1.84
C GLN A 754 34.86 -6.95 -1.03
N GLY A 755 34.60 -7.25 0.23
CA GLY A 755 35.46 -8.07 1.06
C GLY A 755 35.73 -9.47 0.47
N GLY A 756 36.81 -10.11 0.88
CA GLY A 756 37.07 -11.52 0.54
C GLY A 756 36.05 -12.46 1.17
N VAL A 757 35.99 -13.70 0.70
CA VAL A 757 35.07 -14.75 1.18
C VAL A 757 35.05 -14.84 2.73
N GLU A 758 36.20 -14.83 3.38
CA GLU A 758 36.31 -14.94 4.85
C GLU A 758 35.73 -13.70 5.58
N SER A 759 35.90 -12.49 5.02
CA SER A 759 35.32 -11.27 5.58
C SER A 759 33.81 -11.28 5.51
N ILE A 760 33.25 -11.69 4.37
CA ILE A 760 31.80 -11.79 4.18
C ILE A 760 31.19 -12.85 5.11
N ARG A 761 31.87 -13.99 5.25
CA ARG A 761 31.47 -15.08 6.17
C ARG A 761 31.39 -14.59 7.61
N ALA A 762 32.42 -13.88 8.09
CA ALA A 762 32.45 -13.33 9.43
C ALA A 762 31.27 -12.37 9.70
N GLN A 763 30.91 -11.55 8.72
CA GLN A 763 29.75 -10.63 8.81
C GLN A 763 28.41 -11.38 8.85
N ILE A 764 28.26 -12.45 8.05
CA ILE A 764 27.07 -13.30 8.06
C ILE A 764 26.91 -13.95 9.44
N GLU A 765 28.02 -14.48 10.03
CA GLU A 765 28.02 -15.08 11.36
C GLU A 765 27.64 -14.05 12.45
N GLU A 766 28.18 -12.83 12.37
CA GLU A 766 27.83 -11.74 13.29
C GLU A 766 26.33 -11.42 13.24
N LEU A 767 25.76 -11.32 12.04
CA LEU A 767 24.32 -11.05 11.87
C LEU A 767 23.46 -12.22 12.38
N TYR A 768 23.88 -13.47 12.13
CA TYR A 768 23.16 -14.63 12.65
C TYR A 768 23.21 -14.78 14.17
N ALA A 769 24.24 -14.24 14.83
CA ALA A 769 24.37 -14.23 16.30
C ALA A 769 23.42 -13.24 16.98
N LYS A 770 22.87 -12.26 16.26
CA LYS A 770 21.89 -11.29 16.78
C LYS A 770 20.52 -11.96 16.97
N THR A 771 19.91 -11.72 18.12
CA THR A 771 18.58 -12.29 18.45
C THR A 771 17.43 -11.67 17.70
N ASP A 772 17.55 -10.40 17.27
CA ASP A 772 16.50 -9.68 16.54
C ASP A 772 17.13 -8.75 15.49
N LEU A 773 16.95 -9.09 14.22
CA LEU A 773 17.41 -8.29 13.10
C LEU A 773 16.29 -7.33 12.67
N ASN A 774 16.63 -6.06 12.49
CA ASN A 774 15.74 -5.11 11.85
C ASN A 774 15.61 -5.39 10.33
N ALA A 775 14.71 -4.69 9.65
CA ALA A 775 14.42 -4.93 8.22
C ALA A 775 15.66 -4.71 7.34
N ARG A 776 16.47 -3.66 7.61
CA ARG A 776 17.70 -3.37 6.87
C ARG A 776 18.77 -4.45 7.09
N GLU A 777 18.97 -4.90 8.32
CA GLU A 777 19.93 -5.97 8.62
C GLU A 777 19.53 -7.29 7.94
N LYS A 778 18.23 -7.59 7.84
CA LYS A 778 17.75 -8.76 7.08
C LYS A 778 18.05 -8.64 5.60
N GLY A 779 17.85 -7.46 5.02
CA GLY A 779 18.20 -7.18 3.62
C GLY A 779 19.70 -7.37 3.37
N ILE A 780 20.54 -6.73 4.19
CA ILE A 780 22.01 -6.87 4.12
C ILE A 780 22.45 -8.32 4.26
N LEU A 781 21.88 -9.09 5.20
CA LEU A 781 22.20 -10.51 5.37
C LEU A 781 21.93 -11.31 4.09
N THR A 782 20.78 -11.10 3.46
CA THR A 782 20.47 -11.77 2.19
C THR A 782 21.43 -11.40 1.07
N MET A 783 21.86 -10.13 0.99
CA MET A 783 22.88 -9.67 0.04
C MET A 783 24.24 -10.30 0.30
N LEU A 784 24.66 -10.40 1.57
CA LEU A 784 25.91 -11.06 1.95
C LEU A 784 25.91 -12.56 1.61
N GLU A 785 24.82 -13.27 1.88
CA GLU A 785 24.66 -14.69 1.50
C GLU A 785 24.84 -14.89 -0.01
N LEU A 786 24.25 -14.02 -0.84
CA LEU A 786 24.40 -14.08 -2.29
C LEU A 786 25.77 -13.63 -2.78
N ALA A 787 26.37 -12.60 -2.19
CA ALA A 787 27.73 -12.20 -2.52
C ALA A 787 28.74 -13.30 -2.17
N LEU A 788 28.56 -14.00 -1.04
CA LEU A 788 29.35 -15.18 -0.69
C LEU A 788 29.23 -16.28 -1.75
N GLU A 789 27.99 -16.66 -2.11
CA GLU A 789 27.73 -17.66 -3.15
C GLU A 789 28.36 -17.28 -4.49
N MET A 790 28.18 -16.03 -4.91
CA MET A 790 28.75 -15.48 -6.14
C MET A 790 30.28 -15.63 -6.19
N LYS A 791 30.95 -15.21 -5.11
CA LYS A 791 32.44 -15.31 -5.02
C LYS A 791 32.91 -16.74 -4.99
N LEU A 792 32.23 -17.64 -4.27
CA LEU A 792 32.57 -19.09 -4.25
C LEU A 792 32.43 -19.74 -5.63
N ARG A 793 31.52 -19.20 -6.49
CA ARG A 793 31.38 -19.62 -7.88
C ARG A 793 32.38 -18.97 -8.84
N GLY A 794 33.33 -18.19 -8.32
CA GLY A 794 34.40 -17.58 -9.11
C GLY A 794 34.04 -16.26 -9.79
N LEU A 795 32.91 -15.65 -9.43
CA LEU A 795 32.55 -14.29 -9.85
C LEU A 795 32.97 -13.27 -8.79
N ASP A 796 33.23 -12.03 -9.19
CA ASP A 796 33.60 -10.95 -8.27
C ASP A 796 33.08 -9.58 -8.72
N PHE A 797 33.13 -8.60 -7.83
CA PHE A 797 32.83 -7.21 -8.14
C PHE A 797 34.05 -6.43 -8.61
N SER A 798 33.90 -5.61 -9.65
CA SER A 798 34.90 -4.58 -9.92
C SER A 798 34.67 -3.33 -9.07
N ASN A 799 35.66 -2.43 -9.08
CA ASN A 799 35.51 -1.13 -8.42
C ASN A 799 34.46 -0.27 -9.14
N ILE A 800 33.75 0.57 -8.39
CA ILE A 800 32.89 1.59 -8.95
C ILE A 800 33.75 2.61 -9.71
N ASP A 801 33.34 2.99 -10.89
CA ASP A 801 34.06 3.88 -11.80
C ASP A 801 33.08 4.98 -12.29
N ILE A 802 33.43 6.24 -12.09
CA ILE A 802 32.53 7.37 -12.46
C ILE A 802 32.26 7.46 -13.96
N TYR A 803 33.11 6.86 -14.80
CA TYR A 803 32.95 6.86 -16.27
C TYR A 803 32.29 5.59 -16.82
N LYS A 804 32.47 4.43 -16.14
CA LYS A 804 32.01 3.12 -16.63
C LYS A 804 30.78 2.61 -15.91
N SER A 805 30.61 2.89 -14.61
CA SER A 805 29.45 2.43 -13.86
C SER A 805 28.17 3.10 -14.35
N ALA A 806 27.08 2.35 -14.40
CA ALA A 806 25.74 2.94 -14.62
C ALA A 806 25.27 3.70 -13.40
N ALA A 807 24.17 4.43 -13.50
CA ALA A 807 23.59 5.14 -12.38
C ALA A 807 23.03 4.17 -11.32
N THR A 808 22.23 3.17 -11.75
CA THR A 808 21.43 2.28 -10.91
C THR A 808 21.64 0.80 -11.21
N ASP A 809 22.06 0.43 -12.42
CA ASP A 809 22.12 -0.96 -12.86
C ASP A 809 23.51 -1.55 -12.70
N PHE A 810 23.62 -2.77 -12.16
CA PHE A 810 24.84 -3.54 -12.25
C PHE A 810 25.10 -3.95 -13.70
N LEU A 811 26.37 -3.97 -14.11
CA LEU A 811 26.76 -4.26 -15.48
C LEU A 811 27.75 -5.44 -15.56
N PRO A 812 27.71 -6.25 -16.62
CA PRO A 812 28.74 -7.26 -16.86
C PRO A 812 30.06 -6.58 -17.25
N GLU A 813 31.19 -7.09 -16.73
CA GLU A 813 32.54 -6.67 -17.11
C GLU A 813 33.39 -7.91 -17.39
N GLY A 814 33.42 -8.36 -18.64
CA GLY A 814 33.99 -9.67 -19.00
C GLY A 814 33.12 -10.84 -18.53
N GLU A 815 33.72 -12.03 -18.40
CA GLU A 815 32.95 -13.26 -18.14
C GLU A 815 32.57 -13.47 -16.68
N ASN A 816 33.39 -12.98 -15.72
CA ASN A 816 33.23 -13.31 -14.30
C ASN A 816 33.22 -12.07 -13.38
N ILE A 817 33.18 -10.87 -13.92
CA ILE A 817 33.20 -9.64 -13.12
C ILE A 817 31.89 -8.89 -13.30
N ILE A 818 31.39 -8.35 -12.21
CA ILE A 818 30.19 -7.53 -12.16
C ILE A 818 30.59 -6.13 -11.69
N ARG A 819 30.25 -5.12 -12.48
CA ARG A 819 30.47 -3.70 -12.13
C ARG A 819 29.29 -3.14 -11.37
N PRO A 820 29.49 -2.72 -10.10
CA PRO A 820 28.44 -2.06 -9.32
C PRO A 820 28.06 -0.68 -9.90
N PRO A 821 26.80 -0.25 -9.72
CA PRO A 821 26.34 1.08 -10.10
C PRO A 821 26.84 2.17 -9.15
N LEU A 822 26.68 3.43 -9.55
CA LEU A 822 27.04 4.59 -8.73
C LEU A 822 26.22 4.68 -7.44
N ASN A 823 24.91 4.38 -7.50
CA ASN A 823 24.02 4.41 -6.32
C ASN A 823 24.32 3.31 -5.28
N ALA A 824 25.20 2.34 -5.58
CA ALA A 824 25.73 1.40 -4.59
C ALA A 824 26.65 2.07 -3.55
N ILE A 825 27.07 3.32 -3.77
CA ILE A 825 27.80 4.14 -2.81
C ILE A 825 26.80 4.65 -1.76
N ALA A 826 27.10 4.40 -0.49
CA ALA A 826 26.25 4.79 0.61
C ALA A 826 25.90 6.30 0.59
N GLY A 827 24.58 6.60 0.55
CA GLY A 827 24.05 7.97 0.52
C GLY A 827 23.98 8.62 -0.88
N LEU A 828 24.47 7.98 -1.93
CA LEU A 828 24.36 8.46 -3.30
C LEU A 828 23.03 7.99 -3.92
N GLY A 829 21.99 8.81 -3.85
CA GLY A 829 20.68 8.49 -4.41
C GLY A 829 20.65 8.54 -5.95
N ASP A 830 19.64 7.90 -6.55
CA ASP A 830 19.48 7.73 -8.00
C ASP A 830 19.57 9.03 -8.78
N ALA A 831 18.96 10.12 -8.29
CA ALA A 831 18.99 11.41 -8.97
C ALA A 831 20.40 12.04 -9.05
N ALA A 832 21.23 11.80 -8.02
CA ALA A 832 22.61 12.25 -8.00
C ALA A 832 23.48 11.34 -8.88
N ALA A 833 23.31 10.02 -8.79
CA ALA A 833 23.96 9.05 -9.66
C ALA A 833 23.65 9.32 -11.15
N GLN A 834 22.39 9.55 -11.47
CA GLN A 834 21.96 9.88 -12.83
C GLN A 834 22.60 11.19 -13.32
N SER A 835 22.76 12.20 -12.45
CA SER A 835 23.40 13.47 -12.84
C SER A 835 24.87 13.32 -13.22
N ILE A 836 25.58 12.35 -12.62
CA ILE A 836 26.98 12.01 -13.00
C ILE A 836 27.01 11.38 -14.40
N VAL A 837 26.10 10.41 -14.64
CA VAL A 837 25.98 9.72 -15.94
C VAL A 837 25.64 10.70 -17.07
N GLU A 838 24.79 11.66 -16.81
CA GLU A 838 24.47 12.70 -17.80
C GLU A 838 25.64 13.66 -18.01
N ALA A 839 26.22 14.18 -16.93
CA ALA A 839 27.30 15.17 -17.02
C ALA A 839 28.55 14.62 -17.74
N ARG A 840 28.91 13.34 -17.56
CA ARG A 840 30.06 12.73 -18.25
C ARG A 840 29.90 12.61 -19.78
N LYS A 841 28.66 12.73 -20.31
CA LYS A 841 28.42 12.73 -21.76
C LYS A 841 29.00 13.98 -22.43
N ASP A 842 29.09 15.08 -21.68
CA ASP A 842 29.64 16.35 -22.15
C ASP A 842 31.20 16.42 -22.04
N GLY A 843 31.85 15.30 -21.73
CA GLY A 843 33.28 15.14 -21.57
C GLY A 843 33.71 14.71 -20.19
N GLU A 844 34.98 14.27 -20.07
CA GLU A 844 35.57 13.86 -18.81
C GLU A 844 35.60 15.03 -17.82
N PHE A 845 35.57 14.72 -16.52
CA PHE A 845 35.70 15.73 -15.48
C PHE A 845 37.16 16.14 -15.34
N SER A 846 37.42 17.44 -15.31
CA SER A 846 38.75 17.99 -15.18
C SER A 846 39.27 17.94 -13.73
N SER A 847 38.37 18.01 -12.76
CA SER A 847 38.66 17.99 -11.33
C SER A 847 37.45 17.53 -10.50
N GLN A 848 37.66 17.28 -9.21
CA GLN A 848 36.58 17.02 -8.28
C GLN A 848 35.63 18.22 -8.11
N ASN A 849 36.16 19.44 -8.23
CA ASN A 849 35.36 20.65 -8.23
C ASN A 849 34.51 20.79 -9.51
N ASP A 850 35.02 20.36 -10.66
CA ASP A 850 34.24 20.30 -11.91
C ASP A 850 33.12 19.26 -11.81
N LEU A 851 33.41 18.06 -11.25
CA LEU A 851 32.41 17.02 -10.99
C LEU A 851 31.28 17.59 -10.08
N LEU A 852 31.62 18.29 -9.01
CA LEU A 852 30.67 18.90 -8.08
C LEU A 852 29.82 20.00 -8.77
N ALA A 853 30.44 20.83 -9.62
CA ALA A 853 29.75 21.90 -10.32
C ALA A 853 28.76 21.41 -11.39
N ARG A 854 29.07 20.30 -12.07
CA ARG A 854 28.29 19.75 -13.17
C ARG A 854 27.24 18.74 -12.73
N THR A 855 27.20 18.35 -11.44
CA THR A 855 26.32 17.30 -10.95
C THR A 855 25.50 17.74 -9.73
N LYS A 856 24.59 16.91 -9.29
CA LYS A 856 23.79 17.12 -8.06
C LYS A 856 24.47 16.58 -6.80
N LEU A 857 25.79 16.45 -6.80
CA LEU A 857 26.53 15.94 -5.64
C LEU A 857 26.64 17.03 -4.56
N SER A 858 26.64 16.59 -3.31
CA SER A 858 27.09 17.40 -2.19
C SER A 858 28.58 17.16 -1.91
N LYS A 859 29.24 18.08 -1.21
CA LYS A 859 30.64 17.92 -0.81
C LYS A 859 30.85 16.66 0.03
N SER A 860 29.94 16.36 0.95
CA SER A 860 29.99 15.14 1.77
C SER A 860 29.91 13.85 0.94
N LEU A 861 29.12 13.84 -0.14
CA LEU A 861 29.06 12.69 -1.06
C LEU A 861 30.33 12.56 -1.89
N LEU A 862 30.94 13.68 -2.29
CA LEU A 862 32.23 13.66 -2.97
C LEU A 862 33.32 13.04 -2.10
N ASP A 863 33.39 13.43 -0.81
CA ASP A 863 34.32 12.85 0.17
C ASP A 863 34.06 11.33 0.33
N THR A 864 32.82 10.91 0.37
CA THR A 864 32.44 9.51 0.40
C THR A 864 32.93 8.76 -0.84
N MET A 865 32.71 9.30 -2.04
CA MET A 865 33.18 8.72 -3.30
C MET A 865 34.71 8.61 -3.35
N ALA A 866 35.42 9.59 -2.81
CA ALA A 866 36.87 9.57 -2.71
C ALA A 866 37.37 8.41 -1.81
N ASN A 867 36.69 8.19 -0.67
CA ASN A 867 36.97 7.07 0.23
C ASN A 867 36.75 5.69 -0.42
N TYR A 868 35.74 5.56 -1.30
CA TYR A 868 35.53 4.35 -2.11
C TYR A 868 36.51 4.21 -3.27
N GLY A 869 37.42 5.18 -3.46
CA GLY A 869 38.40 5.17 -4.53
C GLY A 869 37.88 5.45 -5.92
N CYS A 870 36.63 5.90 -6.05
CA CYS A 870 35.98 6.19 -7.31
C CYS A 870 36.58 7.40 -8.05
N LEU A 871 37.28 8.27 -7.31
CA LEU A 871 37.88 9.53 -7.80
C LEU A 871 39.39 9.43 -8.02
N ARG A 872 39.97 8.21 -8.06
CA ARG A 872 41.39 8.02 -8.29
C ARG A 872 41.82 8.63 -9.62
N GLY A 873 42.86 9.52 -9.60
CA GLY A 873 43.33 10.21 -10.80
C GLY A 873 42.63 11.54 -11.10
N LEU A 874 41.57 11.87 -10.39
CA LEU A 874 40.88 13.15 -10.54
C LEU A 874 41.41 14.16 -9.51
N PRO A 875 42.09 15.25 -9.92
CA PRO A 875 42.66 16.25 -9.00
C PRO A 875 41.52 17.01 -8.28
N GLU A 876 41.79 17.53 -7.08
CA GLU A 876 40.80 18.27 -6.31
C GLU A 876 40.34 19.54 -7.02
N SER A 877 41.26 20.27 -7.67
CA SER A 877 40.98 21.50 -8.43
C SER A 877 41.84 21.61 -9.70
N GLU A 878 41.42 22.45 -10.63
CA GLU A 878 42.18 22.80 -11.82
C GLU A 878 43.38 23.73 -11.54
N GLN A 879 43.48 24.25 -10.32
CA GLN A 879 44.58 25.10 -9.93
C GLN A 879 45.83 24.26 -9.66
N TYR A 880 46.84 24.44 -10.52
CA TYR A 880 48.20 23.97 -10.23
C TYR A 880 48.70 24.67 -8.98
N VAL A 881 48.98 23.96 -7.91
CA VAL A 881 49.73 24.48 -6.77
C VAL A 881 51.18 24.57 -7.23
N LEU A 882 51.65 25.78 -7.58
CA LEU A 882 53.00 26.03 -8.03
C LEU A 882 54.07 25.83 -6.92
N PHE A 883 53.65 25.76 -5.65
CA PHE A 883 54.52 25.48 -4.50
C PHE A 883 53.74 24.69 -3.42
N GLN A 884 54.17 23.48 -3.14
CA GLN A 884 53.93 22.82 -1.84
C GLN A 884 54.87 23.47 -0.83
N LEU A 885 54.36 24.27 0.09
CA LEU A 885 55.07 24.60 1.29
C LEU A 885 54.94 23.46 2.27
N ASP A 886 56.06 22.76 2.57
CA ASP A 886 56.18 21.75 3.59
C ASP A 886 55.86 22.26 4.98
#